data_c8acc7f0bbc887e118d6aa33bfcabfad
#
_entry.id   c8acc7f0bbc887e118d6aa33bfcabfad
#
_cell.length_a   1.000
_cell.length_b   1.000
_cell.length_c   1.000
_cell.angle_alpha   90.00
_cell.angle_beta   90.00
_cell.angle_gamma   90.00
#
_symmetry.space_group_name_H-M   'P 1'
#
loop_
_entity.id
_entity.type
_entity.pdbx_description
1 polymer ?
#
loop_
_entity_poly.entity_id
_entity_poly.type
_entity_poly.pdbx_seq_one_letter_code
_entity_poly.pdbx_strand_id
1 'polypeptide(L)'
;MSSHYRRVLAGLLLATFTIRAVAAEAISSDPHCARRGSPTPPSTATGGLPSDWETSGHCLCGVRRPSHSADPQTLRAAVEADWAAQERRLGRAPDSPEAIRNALRRTARLLEDLGRMAQAPDLGSEKAALRRLRGEAEKVESLDEPARLALYRQIRWLGRSAALGNPLLAGKPLVFLKRHRFISQMLHEYLGYFYDYGDIAGGGVFVLQQPGRSMEVRDLVAGRLPKGNYTTLALSFDARTVWFAFCERAATKPDYYSPQRRCFHLFAMDADGGKLRQVTFGPSDDFDPCPLPDGGVAFMSTRRGGFGRCHNPWEPLPSYTLHRADPPDWKVRTLSFHETNEWHPWVLNDGRIVYTRWDYVDRSAANYHGLWISNPDGSNPHILFGNYTERINACYQPRGIPGSNKVVFVAGAHHAAVGGSLVVVDPARTKLDAKTGLDSFDSLEQLTPEVCFPEAPGWPKSYFHSPWPLSETYYLVSFSFDPLPGMGPGVKEDTRTGLYYFDRFGNLELLYREQGVSAMYPILLAPRPAPPVVPSMLDPSLGDEGEFLLADLTQSFKPLPESRRVTSLRVFQVLPKTQTHVANQPRLGYANAESARMLLGTVPVEADGSAYFRVPARKPLYFQAVDGSGRAVQTMRSVTYLQPGERRGCVGCHERPSTPPPVRQPLAGKRPPSAIVPGPDGTQPFSYPRLVQPVLDRHCVRCHDGKGGSKSTLVLTGERRGAFTGSYENLRPFVRWYEWGGKSIAQAVTPPGRGGADESPLSRILDDADHKAEIQLPAGDRLRLILWLDGNAPFYGTYSPPEQAAQCRGEAVPPPRIQ
;
A
#
# COMPACT_ATOMS: atom_id res chain seq x y z
N MET A 1 6.94 -29.05 1.49
CA MET A 1 5.63 -28.35 1.50
C MET A 1 4.55 -29.40 1.64
N SER A 2 3.93 -29.47 2.81
CA SER A 2 3.12 -30.62 3.19
C SER A 2 1.71 -30.60 2.59
N SER A 3 1.14 -31.80 2.43
CA SER A 3 -0.16 -32.10 1.82
C SER A 3 -1.38 -31.39 2.46
N HIS A 4 -1.20 -30.71 3.59
CA HIS A 4 -2.27 -30.02 4.32
C HIS A 4 -2.70 -28.70 3.64
N TYR A 5 -1.80 -28.02 2.95
CA TYR A 5 -2.09 -26.75 2.29
C TYR A 5 -2.96 -26.92 1.03
N ARG A 6 -2.84 -28.06 0.37
CA ARG A 6 -3.68 -28.37 -0.81
C ARG A 6 -5.13 -28.71 -0.46
N ARG A 7 -5.41 -29.17 0.76
CA ARG A 7 -6.78 -29.53 1.17
C ARG A 7 -7.61 -28.34 1.63
N VAL A 8 -6.99 -27.30 2.16
CA VAL A 8 -7.70 -26.08 2.61
C VAL A 8 -8.06 -25.20 1.41
N LEU A 9 -7.20 -25.09 0.41
CA LEU A 9 -7.55 -24.35 -0.83
C LEU A 9 -8.59 -25.09 -1.70
N ALA A 10 -8.58 -26.41 -1.73
CA ALA A 10 -9.58 -27.21 -2.44
C ALA A 10 -10.97 -27.13 -1.77
N GLY A 11 -11.04 -27.03 -0.45
CA GLY A 11 -12.30 -26.86 0.29
C GLY A 11 -12.97 -25.51 0.09
N LEU A 12 -12.20 -24.44 -0.08
CA LEU A 12 -12.72 -23.09 -0.35
C LEU A 12 -13.14 -22.88 -1.81
N LEU A 13 -12.56 -23.61 -2.75
CA LEU A 13 -12.93 -23.56 -4.18
C LEU A 13 -14.16 -24.42 -4.50
N LEU A 14 -14.44 -25.49 -3.75
CA LEU A 14 -15.65 -26.31 -3.96
C LEU A 14 -16.91 -25.70 -3.34
N ALA A 15 -16.80 -24.89 -2.31
CA ALA A 15 -17.97 -24.21 -1.71
C ALA A 15 -18.53 -23.07 -2.58
N THR A 16 -17.77 -22.55 -3.55
CA THR A 16 -18.20 -21.49 -4.48
C THR A 16 -18.80 -22.03 -5.78
N PHE A 17 -18.74 -23.33 -6.06
CA PHE A 17 -19.26 -23.91 -7.31
C PHE A 17 -20.64 -24.55 -7.19
N THR A 18 -21.20 -24.74 -6.00
CA THR A 18 -22.47 -25.46 -5.81
C THR A 18 -23.71 -24.56 -5.68
N ILE A 19 -23.59 -23.23 -5.79
CA ILE A 19 -24.72 -22.28 -5.68
C ILE A 19 -25.08 -21.61 -7.03
N ARG A 20 -24.57 -22.08 -8.15
CA ARG A 20 -24.81 -21.47 -9.48
C ARG A 20 -25.56 -22.34 -10.50
N ALA A 21 -26.40 -23.24 -10.03
CA ALA A 21 -27.19 -24.11 -10.92
C ALA A 21 -28.70 -23.93 -10.87
N VAL A 22 -29.23 -22.85 -10.27
CA VAL A 22 -30.68 -22.56 -10.35
C VAL A 22 -30.84 -21.03 -10.43
N ALA A 23 -30.78 -20.46 -11.58
CA ALA A 23 -31.44 -19.21 -12.03
C ALA A 23 -30.87 -18.77 -13.40
N ALA A 24 -31.23 -19.46 -14.46
CA ALA A 24 -31.05 -18.99 -15.83
C ALA A 24 -32.22 -19.50 -16.67
N GLU A 25 -33.38 -18.92 -16.44
CA GLU A 25 -34.46 -18.90 -17.46
C GLU A 25 -35.30 -17.63 -17.20
N ALA A 26 -35.61 -16.98 -18.37
CA ALA A 26 -36.53 -15.85 -18.51
C ALA A 26 -36.04 -14.43 -18.10
N ILE A 27 -35.52 -13.70 -19.08
CA ILE A 27 -36.07 -12.38 -19.47
C ILE A 27 -35.83 -12.17 -20.97
N SER A 28 -36.90 -12.03 -21.66
CA SER A 28 -37.03 -11.76 -23.11
C SER A 28 -36.76 -10.29 -23.44
N SER A 29 -36.27 -10.11 -24.63
CA SER A 29 -36.16 -8.93 -25.47
C SER A 29 -37.21 -7.82 -25.25
N ASP A 30 -36.75 -6.57 -25.11
CA ASP A 30 -37.49 -5.41 -25.65
C ASP A 30 -36.50 -4.34 -26.14
N PRO A 31 -36.59 -3.87 -27.39
CA PRO A 31 -35.67 -2.91 -27.98
C PRO A 31 -36.33 -1.54 -28.08
N HIS A 32 -36.10 -0.67 -27.13
CA HIS A 32 -36.35 0.76 -27.30
C HIS A 32 -35.66 1.58 -26.19
N CYS A 33 -34.52 2.12 -26.48
CA CYS A 33 -34.15 3.47 -26.06
C CYS A 33 -32.92 4.00 -26.83
N ALA A 34 -33.22 4.73 -27.87
CA ALA A 34 -32.26 5.50 -28.61
C ALA A 34 -32.22 6.94 -28.05
N ARG A 35 -30.98 7.45 -27.95
CA ARG A 35 -30.61 8.86 -27.94
C ARG A 35 -31.05 9.70 -26.76
N ARG A 36 -30.11 10.02 -25.84
CA ARG A 36 -29.98 11.39 -25.32
C ARG A 36 -28.49 11.74 -25.20
N GLY A 37 -28.17 12.92 -25.71
CA GLY A 37 -26.84 13.46 -25.89
C GLY A 37 -26.15 13.80 -24.58
N SER A 38 -24.85 13.87 -24.65
CA SER A 38 -23.93 14.32 -23.58
C SER A 38 -24.18 15.78 -23.26
N PRO A 39 -24.29 16.18 -21.99
CA PRO A 39 -24.21 17.59 -21.63
C PRO A 39 -22.75 17.99 -21.46
N THR A 40 -22.36 19.07 -22.11
CA THR A 40 -21.18 19.89 -21.90
C THR A 40 -21.11 20.37 -20.45
N PRO A 41 -19.92 20.45 -19.80
CA PRO A 41 -19.80 20.98 -18.46
C PRO A 41 -20.01 22.49 -18.44
N PRO A 42 -20.74 23.05 -17.46
CA PRO A 42 -20.83 24.48 -17.27
C PRO A 42 -19.56 25.05 -16.62
N SER A 43 -19.21 26.21 -17.02
CA SER A 43 -18.10 27.07 -16.58
C SER A 43 -18.13 27.36 -15.08
N THR A 44 -16.93 27.54 -14.54
CA THR A 44 -16.56 28.04 -13.22
C THR A 44 -17.57 29.03 -12.62
N ALA A 45 -18.19 28.61 -11.51
CA ALA A 45 -18.82 29.54 -10.58
C ALA A 45 -18.14 29.42 -9.22
N THR A 46 -17.50 30.47 -8.79
CA THR A 46 -17.04 30.74 -7.43
C THR A 46 -18.29 30.84 -6.53
N GLY A 47 -18.63 29.73 -5.87
CA GLY A 47 -19.72 29.70 -4.90
C GLY A 47 -19.17 29.79 -3.48
N GLY A 48 -19.32 30.97 -2.86
CA GLY A 48 -19.18 31.12 -1.42
C GLY A 48 -20.26 30.31 -0.70
N LEU A 49 -19.96 29.88 0.54
CA LEU A 49 -20.91 29.22 1.44
C LEU A 49 -22.25 29.98 1.49
N PRO A 50 -23.41 29.30 1.49
CA PRO A 50 -24.66 29.94 1.77
C PRO A 50 -24.66 30.49 3.20
N SER A 51 -25.06 31.75 3.35
CA SER A 51 -25.13 32.53 4.60
C SER A 51 -26.32 32.18 5.51
N ASP A 52 -26.99 31.07 5.34
CA ASP A 52 -28.33 30.85 5.92
C ASP A 52 -28.40 29.99 7.17
N TRP A 53 -27.29 29.78 7.86
CA TRP A 53 -27.32 28.96 9.08
C TRP A 53 -27.11 29.71 10.40
N GLU A 54 -27.37 31.04 10.37
CA GLU A 54 -27.34 31.86 11.61
C GLU A 54 -28.67 32.00 12.34
N THR A 55 -29.75 31.41 11.90
CA THR A 55 -31.04 31.53 12.61
C THR A 55 -31.85 30.23 12.65
N SER A 56 -31.57 29.34 13.56
CA SER A 56 -32.59 28.54 14.27
C SER A 56 -32.05 28.03 15.61
N GLY A 57 -32.13 28.91 16.60
CA GLY A 57 -31.94 28.53 17.99
C GLY A 57 -33.11 27.62 18.43
N HIS A 58 -32.85 26.33 18.44
CA HIS A 58 -33.57 25.36 19.25
C HIS A 58 -32.61 24.70 20.20
N CYS A 59 -32.62 25.24 21.43
CA CYS A 59 -31.98 24.70 22.59
C CYS A 59 -32.62 23.35 22.95
N LEU A 60 -32.04 22.24 22.59
CA LEU A 60 -32.34 20.93 23.16
C LEU A 60 -31.41 20.71 24.35
N CYS A 61 -31.65 21.43 25.43
CA CYS A 61 -31.17 21.10 26.76
C CYS A 61 -31.86 19.83 27.22
N GLY A 62 -31.14 18.72 27.31
CA GLY A 62 -31.68 17.50 27.91
C GLY A 62 -31.02 16.17 27.63
N VAL A 63 -29.74 16.12 27.23
CA VAL A 63 -28.97 14.87 27.33
C VAL A 63 -27.92 15.05 28.42
N ARG A 64 -28.17 14.50 29.61
CA ARG A 64 -27.13 14.31 30.63
C ARG A 64 -26.00 13.50 30.00
N ARG A 65 -24.85 14.17 29.72
CA ARG A 65 -23.60 13.47 29.47
C ARG A 65 -23.28 12.65 30.72
N PRO A 66 -22.93 11.36 30.60
CA PRO A 66 -22.32 10.68 31.72
C PRO A 66 -20.94 11.33 31.92
N SER A 67 -20.79 12.13 32.96
CA SER A 67 -19.51 12.54 33.48
C SER A 67 -18.88 11.30 34.12
N HIS A 68 -18.07 10.57 33.36
CA HIS A 68 -17.15 9.61 33.95
C HIS A 68 -15.97 10.38 34.54
N SER A 69 -16.15 10.99 35.68
CA SER A 69 -15.01 11.19 36.59
C SER A 69 -14.65 9.77 37.02
N ALA A 70 -13.61 9.20 36.41
CA ALA A 70 -13.13 7.89 36.82
C ALA A 70 -12.53 8.07 38.21
N ASP A 71 -13.27 7.64 39.23
CA ASP A 71 -12.74 7.42 40.56
C ASP A 71 -11.39 6.70 40.43
N PRO A 72 -10.32 7.12 41.15
CA PRO A 72 -9.02 6.45 41.11
C PRO A 72 -9.08 4.95 41.35
N GLN A 73 -10.07 4.45 42.11
CA GLN A 73 -10.31 3.03 42.31
C GLN A 73 -10.79 2.34 41.03
N THR A 74 -11.64 3.00 40.24
CA THR A 74 -12.12 2.48 38.93
C THR A 74 -10.99 2.37 37.93
N LEU A 75 -10.10 3.38 37.85
CA LEU A 75 -8.91 3.33 37.00
C LEU A 75 -7.97 2.19 37.42
N ARG A 76 -7.74 2.04 38.75
CA ARG A 76 -6.88 0.98 39.28
C ARG A 76 -7.41 -0.40 38.90
N ALA A 77 -8.70 -0.64 39.10
CA ALA A 77 -9.35 -1.91 38.75
C ALA A 77 -9.25 -2.20 37.24
N ALA A 78 -9.45 -1.20 36.37
CA ALA A 78 -9.31 -1.33 34.93
C ALA A 78 -7.87 -1.70 34.51
N VAL A 79 -6.87 -1.08 35.10
CA VAL A 79 -5.45 -1.34 34.85
C VAL A 79 -5.06 -2.76 35.29
N GLU A 80 -5.49 -3.19 36.50
CA GLU A 80 -5.19 -4.53 37.02
C GLU A 80 -5.89 -5.63 36.18
N ALA A 81 -7.13 -5.37 35.72
CA ALA A 81 -7.86 -6.27 34.82
C ALA A 81 -7.17 -6.38 33.44
N ASP A 82 -6.64 -5.25 32.93
CA ASP A 82 -5.89 -5.21 31.69
C ASP A 82 -4.60 -6.05 31.78
N TRP A 83 -3.83 -5.91 32.85
CA TRP A 83 -2.64 -6.73 33.08
C TRP A 83 -2.98 -8.23 33.15
N ALA A 84 -4.07 -8.60 33.79
CA ALA A 84 -4.53 -9.98 33.85
C ALA A 84 -4.92 -10.48 32.44
N ALA A 85 -5.53 -9.63 31.61
CA ALA A 85 -5.83 -9.97 30.22
C ALA A 85 -4.55 -10.12 29.39
N GLN A 86 -3.52 -9.29 29.61
CA GLN A 86 -2.21 -9.42 28.96
C GLN A 86 -1.54 -10.77 29.25
N GLU A 87 -1.55 -11.25 30.49
CA GLU A 87 -0.96 -12.54 30.82
C GLU A 87 -1.79 -13.70 30.26
N ARG A 88 -3.14 -13.63 30.37
CA ARG A 88 -4.01 -14.67 29.80
C ARG A 88 -3.84 -14.82 28.28
N ARG A 89 -3.68 -13.74 27.52
CA ARG A 89 -3.43 -13.84 26.08
C ARG A 89 -2.12 -14.56 25.74
N LEU A 90 -1.16 -14.56 26.68
CA LEU A 90 0.11 -15.27 26.57
C LEU A 90 0.07 -16.69 27.16
N GLY A 91 -1.13 -17.15 27.54
CA GLY A 91 -1.34 -18.48 28.11
C GLY A 91 -0.88 -18.63 29.57
N ARG A 92 -0.78 -17.52 30.31
CA ARG A 92 -0.31 -17.51 31.71
C ARG A 92 -1.35 -16.94 32.67
N ALA A 93 -1.34 -17.40 33.90
CA ALA A 93 -2.06 -16.77 35.01
C ALA A 93 -1.22 -15.62 35.59
N PRO A 94 -1.82 -14.50 36.04
CA PRO A 94 -1.09 -13.37 36.60
C PRO A 94 -0.29 -13.72 37.86
N ASP A 95 -0.76 -14.65 38.65
CA ASP A 95 -0.11 -15.15 39.87
C ASP A 95 0.91 -16.28 39.60
N SER A 96 1.13 -16.68 38.34
CA SER A 96 2.14 -17.67 38.02
C SER A 96 3.56 -17.17 38.30
N PRO A 97 4.47 -18.01 38.81
CA PRO A 97 5.87 -17.64 39.01
C PRO A 97 6.52 -17.09 37.74
N GLU A 98 6.14 -17.58 36.57
CA GLU A 98 6.65 -17.09 35.28
C GLU A 98 6.19 -15.65 35.01
N ALA A 99 4.92 -15.31 35.22
CA ALA A 99 4.40 -13.96 35.04
C ALA A 99 5.12 -12.95 35.96
N ILE A 100 5.32 -13.33 37.25
CA ILE A 100 6.04 -12.53 38.24
C ILE A 100 7.49 -12.27 37.80
N ARG A 101 8.24 -13.32 37.43
CA ARG A 101 9.63 -13.18 36.95
C ARG A 101 9.74 -12.34 35.68
N ASN A 102 8.78 -12.49 34.76
CA ASN A 102 8.72 -11.69 33.55
C ASN A 102 8.43 -10.22 33.83
N ALA A 103 7.46 -9.92 34.70
CA ALA A 103 7.16 -8.57 35.14
C ALA A 103 8.38 -7.91 35.80
N LEU A 104 9.06 -8.62 36.72
CA LEU A 104 10.25 -8.15 37.39
C LEU A 104 11.39 -7.83 36.41
N ARG A 105 11.65 -8.73 35.45
CA ARG A 105 12.67 -8.54 34.43
C ARG A 105 12.39 -7.32 33.54
N ARG A 106 11.13 -7.15 33.07
CA ARG A 106 10.73 -6.00 32.25
C ARG A 106 10.87 -4.69 33.03
N THR A 107 10.40 -4.64 34.27
CA THR A 107 10.51 -3.47 35.15
C THR A 107 11.97 -3.13 35.41
N ALA A 108 12.83 -4.12 35.68
CA ALA A 108 14.26 -3.89 35.89
C ALA A 108 14.95 -3.26 34.68
N ARG A 109 14.68 -3.78 33.48
CA ARG A 109 15.23 -3.23 32.22
C ARG A 109 14.73 -1.79 31.97
N LEU A 110 13.45 -1.52 32.23
CA LEU A 110 12.89 -0.19 32.10
C LEU A 110 13.59 0.82 33.03
N LEU A 111 13.76 0.49 34.33
CA LEU A 111 14.42 1.33 35.28
C LEU A 111 15.90 1.56 34.96
N GLU A 112 16.57 0.54 34.41
CA GLU A 112 17.96 0.66 33.95
C GLU A 112 18.05 1.60 32.74
N ASP A 113 17.19 1.48 31.75
CA ASP A 113 17.20 2.29 30.54
C ASP A 113 16.83 3.76 30.85
N LEU A 114 15.78 3.99 31.64
CA LEU A 114 15.41 5.33 32.10
C LEU A 114 16.55 6.02 32.86
N GLY A 115 17.30 5.26 33.66
CA GLY A 115 18.48 5.81 34.41
C GLY A 115 19.66 6.18 33.51
N ARG A 116 19.67 5.78 32.26
CA ARG A 116 20.72 6.13 31.25
C ARG A 116 20.30 7.31 30.35
N MET A 117 19.05 7.78 30.46
CA MET A 117 18.59 8.89 29.62
C MET A 117 19.32 10.19 30.00
N ALA A 118 19.52 11.09 29.02
CA ALA A 118 20.15 12.41 29.28
C ALA A 118 19.36 13.26 30.30
N GLN A 119 18.05 13.07 30.36
CA GLN A 119 17.15 13.66 31.34
C GLN A 119 16.55 12.54 32.19
N ALA A 120 17.41 11.76 32.85
CA ALA A 120 16.98 10.66 33.71
C ALA A 120 16.11 11.18 34.87
N PRO A 121 14.93 10.55 35.12
CA PRO A 121 14.15 10.88 36.30
C PRO A 121 14.87 10.39 37.56
N ASP A 122 14.51 10.96 38.72
CA ASP A 122 14.96 10.39 39.99
C ASP A 122 14.28 9.04 40.21
N LEU A 123 15.08 7.97 40.24
CA LEU A 123 14.64 6.59 40.39
C LEU A 123 15.11 5.95 41.72
N GLY A 124 15.50 6.75 42.69
CA GLY A 124 16.02 6.23 43.93
C GLY A 124 15.04 5.32 44.68
N SER A 125 13.80 5.75 44.81
CA SER A 125 12.71 4.99 45.43
C SER A 125 12.31 3.74 44.64
N GLU A 126 12.24 3.86 43.32
CA GLU A 126 11.88 2.75 42.45
C GLU A 126 12.94 1.63 42.43
N LYS A 127 14.24 2.01 42.41
CA LYS A 127 15.34 1.05 42.52
C LYS A 127 15.38 0.37 43.88
N ALA A 128 15.06 1.08 44.99
CA ALA A 128 14.92 0.47 46.29
C ALA A 128 13.75 -0.53 46.37
N ALA A 129 12.58 -0.14 45.84
CA ALA A 129 11.41 -1.02 45.74
C ALA A 129 11.71 -2.25 44.87
N LEU A 130 12.40 -2.07 43.76
CA LEU A 130 12.77 -3.21 42.88
C LEU A 130 13.67 -4.22 43.60
N ARG A 131 14.66 -3.75 44.38
CA ARG A 131 15.53 -4.64 45.18
C ARG A 131 14.72 -5.46 46.18
N ARG A 132 13.81 -4.84 46.93
CA ARG A 132 12.91 -5.52 47.86
C ARG A 132 12.07 -6.58 47.17
N LEU A 133 11.34 -6.20 46.08
CA LEU A 133 10.45 -7.11 45.31
C LEU A 133 11.24 -8.27 44.64
N ARG A 134 12.51 -8.06 44.33
CA ARG A 134 13.38 -9.11 43.80
C ARG A 134 13.64 -10.18 44.87
N GLY A 135 13.96 -9.75 46.13
CA GLY A 135 14.15 -10.69 47.22
C GLY A 135 12.87 -11.47 47.61
N GLU A 136 11.69 -10.83 47.46
CA GLU A 136 10.40 -11.51 47.64
C GLU A 136 10.13 -12.53 46.50
N ALA A 137 10.48 -12.17 45.26
CA ALA A 137 10.31 -13.03 44.11
C ALA A 137 11.23 -14.26 44.08
N GLU A 138 12.36 -14.27 44.81
CA GLU A 138 13.20 -15.44 44.99
C GLU A 138 12.46 -16.59 45.69
N LYS A 139 11.46 -16.24 46.51
CA LYS A 139 10.64 -17.19 47.31
C LYS A 139 9.29 -17.47 46.64
N VAL A 140 9.08 -17.10 45.38
CA VAL A 140 7.78 -17.14 44.68
C VAL A 140 7.14 -18.52 44.66
N GLU A 141 7.93 -19.59 44.61
CA GLU A 141 7.39 -20.98 44.59
C GLU A 141 6.80 -21.40 45.93
N SER A 142 7.20 -20.77 47.05
CA SER A 142 6.69 -21.04 48.39
C SER A 142 5.51 -20.17 48.81
N LEU A 143 5.13 -19.17 47.98
CA LEU A 143 3.99 -18.28 48.26
C LEU A 143 2.68 -18.95 47.81
N ASP A 144 1.60 -18.67 48.55
CA ASP A 144 0.24 -19.03 48.11
C ASP A 144 -0.23 -18.14 46.92
N GLU A 145 -1.32 -18.51 46.27
CA GLU A 145 -1.89 -17.80 45.14
C GLU A 145 -2.19 -16.31 45.44
N PRO A 146 -2.87 -15.95 46.57
CA PRO A 146 -3.09 -14.53 46.90
C PRO A 146 -1.83 -13.72 47.07
N ALA A 147 -0.79 -14.28 47.75
CA ALA A 147 0.49 -13.61 47.94
C ALA A 147 1.24 -13.44 46.60
N ARG A 148 1.23 -14.45 45.73
CA ARG A 148 1.79 -14.33 44.35
C ARG A 148 1.09 -13.25 43.55
N LEU A 149 -0.24 -13.19 43.58
CA LEU A 149 -1.00 -12.15 42.85
C LEU A 149 -0.70 -10.76 43.42
N ALA A 150 -0.57 -10.63 44.72
CA ALA A 150 -0.19 -9.36 45.36
C ALA A 150 1.21 -8.91 44.96
N LEU A 151 2.18 -9.83 44.92
CA LEU A 151 3.55 -9.57 44.47
C LEU A 151 3.57 -9.16 43.00
N TYR A 152 2.86 -9.88 42.11
CA TYR A 152 2.70 -9.52 40.70
C TYR A 152 2.20 -8.07 40.55
N ARG A 153 1.13 -7.72 41.26
CA ARG A 153 0.55 -6.39 41.21
C ARG A 153 1.55 -5.31 41.68
N GLN A 154 2.27 -5.55 42.77
CA GLN A 154 3.28 -4.60 43.25
C GLN A 154 4.37 -4.34 42.22
N ILE A 155 4.88 -5.39 41.57
CA ILE A 155 5.90 -5.26 40.50
C ILE A 155 5.32 -4.49 39.32
N ARG A 156 4.08 -4.78 38.90
CA ARG A 156 3.44 -4.08 37.77
C ARG A 156 3.16 -2.62 38.06
N TRP A 157 2.73 -2.28 39.30
CA TRP A 157 2.55 -0.89 39.72
C TRP A 157 3.88 -0.13 39.74
N LEU A 158 4.97 -0.74 40.17
CA LEU A 158 6.31 -0.17 40.10
C LEU A 158 6.70 0.10 38.63
N GLY A 159 6.55 -0.88 37.76
CA GLY A 159 6.82 -0.73 36.32
C GLY A 159 5.98 0.37 35.68
N ARG A 160 4.68 0.43 35.99
CA ARG A 160 3.78 1.48 35.54
C ARG A 160 4.17 2.87 36.03
N SER A 161 4.54 3.01 37.32
CA SER A 161 5.03 4.29 37.87
C SER A 161 6.23 4.80 37.07
N ALA A 162 7.20 3.92 36.83
CA ALA A 162 8.37 4.22 36.02
C ALA A 162 8.02 4.60 34.58
N ALA A 163 7.15 3.82 33.92
CA ALA A 163 6.72 4.05 32.53
C ALA A 163 6.03 5.42 32.38
N LEU A 164 5.12 5.77 33.30
CA LEU A 164 4.42 7.05 33.28
C LEU A 164 5.30 8.23 33.77
N GLY A 165 6.41 7.92 34.44
CA GLY A 165 7.47 8.88 34.81
C GLY A 165 8.49 9.10 33.68
N ASN A 166 8.41 8.40 32.57
CA ASN A 166 9.33 8.58 31.45
C ASN A 166 9.29 10.02 30.90
N PRO A 167 10.41 10.77 30.86
CA PRO A 167 10.45 12.17 30.43
C PRO A 167 9.91 12.42 29.02
N LEU A 168 9.90 11.41 28.17
CA LEU A 168 9.32 11.51 26.82
C LEU A 168 7.78 11.58 26.85
N LEU A 169 7.13 11.08 27.92
CA LEU A 169 5.67 11.03 28.08
C LEU A 169 5.16 11.92 29.23
N ALA A 170 5.87 11.97 30.36
CA ALA A 170 5.40 12.57 31.60
C ALA A 170 4.89 13.99 31.43
N GLY A 171 3.69 14.27 31.93
CA GLY A 171 3.07 15.60 31.91
C GLY A 171 2.59 16.08 30.53
N LYS A 172 2.63 15.25 29.50
CA LYS A 172 2.23 15.62 28.15
C LYS A 172 0.90 14.97 27.77
N PRO A 173 -0.09 15.75 27.27
CA PRO A 173 -1.36 15.21 26.79
C PRO A 173 -1.18 14.39 25.50
N LEU A 174 -2.20 13.59 25.16
CA LEU A 174 -2.30 12.90 23.87
C LEU A 174 -3.49 13.43 23.10
N VAL A 175 -3.32 13.68 21.80
CA VAL A 175 -4.42 13.80 20.87
C VAL A 175 -4.62 12.47 20.18
N PHE A 176 -5.89 12.05 20.00
CA PHE A 176 -6.22 10.76 19.42
C PHE A 176 -7.61 10.76 18.79
N LEU A 177 -7.91 9.73 18.05
CA LEU A 177 -9.16 9.56 17.33
C LEU A 177 -9.99 8.46 17.99
N LYS A 178 -11.30 8.70 18.14
CA LYS A 178 -12.28 7.66 18.49
C LYS A 178 -13.09 7.29 17.27
N ARG A 179 -13.42 5.98 17.15
CA ARG A 179 -14.35 5.44 16.15
C ARG A 179 -15.25 4.39 16.79
N HIS A 180 -16.52 4.42 16.47
CA HIS A 180 -17.46 3.43 17.01
C HIS A 180 -17.21 2.03 16.48
N ARG A 181 -16.67 1.91 15.29
CA ARG A 181 -16.35 0.64 14.69
C ARG A 181 -14.98 0.69 14.02
N PHE A 182 -14.19 -0.37 14.18
CA PHE A 182 -12.97 -0.57 13.41
C PHE A 182 -13.37 -1.08 12.02
N ILE A 183 -12.91 -0.44 10.96
CA ILE A 183 -13.19 -0.88 9.60
C ILE A 183 -12.26 -2.02 9.25
N SER A 184 -12.82 -3.13 8.78
CA SER A 184 -12.22 -4.44 8.80
C SER A 184 -11.23 -4.70 7.68
N GLN A 185 -11.08 -3.81 6.73
CA GLN A 185 -10.21 -4.09 5.59
C GLN A 185 -9.44 -2.87 5.14
N MET A 186 -8.15 -3.08 4.88
CA MET A 186 -7.24 -2.05 4.41
C MET A 186 -7.77 -1.27 3.21
N LEU A 187 -8.31 -1.96 2.20
CA LEU A 187 -8.86 -1.32 1.00
C LEU A 187 -10.15 -0.54 1.31
N HIS A 188 -10.85 -0.89 2.39
CA HIS A 188 -12.12 -0.33 2.79
C HIS A 188 -12.00 0.70 3.90
N GLU A 189 -10.89 0.76 4.63
CA GLU A 189 -10.73 1.71 5.74
C GLU A 189 -10.98 3.15 5.29
N TYR A 190 -10.53 3.48 4.09
CA TYR A 190 -10.65 4.81 3.51
C TYR A 190 -11.89 5.00 2.62
N LEU A 191 -12.58 3.91 2.32
CA LEU A 191 -13.87 3.91 1.65
C LEU A 191 -15.02 3.60 2.62
N GLY A 192 -14.80 3.70 3.92
CA GLY A 192 -15.73 3.32 4.97
C GLY A 192 -17.10 3.94 4.88
N TYR A 193 -17.18 5.13 4.30
CA TYR A 193 -18.44 5.75 3.93
C TYR A 193 -19.24 4.89 2.94
N PHE A 194 -18.56 4.24 2.00
CA PHE A 194 -19.19 3.51 0.92
C PHE A 194 -19.58 2.08 1.35
N TYR A 195 -18.75 1.43 2.14
CA TYR A 195 -18.91 0.02 2.49
C TYR A 195 -19.72 -0.20 3.77
N ASP A 196 -19.48 0.63 4.78
CA ASP A 196 -20.05 0.46 6.12
C ASP A 196 -21.04 1.58 6.45
N TYR A 197 -21.98 1.75 5.60
CA TYR A 197 -22.94 2.85 5.65
C TYR A 197 -23.84 2.85 6.90
N GLY A 198 -24.04 1.72 7.58
CA GLY A 198 -25.02 1.58 8.66
C GLY A 198 -24.69 2.37 9.93
N ASP A 199 -24.00 1.72 10.88
CA ASP A 199 -23.90 2.16 12.28
C ASP A 199 -22.55 2.72 12.70
N ILE A 200 -21.61 2.88 11.77
CA ILE A 200 -20.22 3.29 12.10
C ILE A 200 -20.02 4.80 12.23
N ALA A 201 -20.98 5.60 11.79
CA ALA A 201 -20.87 7.04 11.89
C ALA A 201 -20.81 7.50 13.35
N GLY A 202 -19.83 8.33 13.68
CA GLY A 202 -19.59 8.85 15.01
C GLY A 202 -18.11 8.82 15.38
N GLY A 203 -17.81 9.06 16.64
CA GLY A 203 -16.45 9.24 17.12
C GLY A 203 -16.05 10.71 17.13
N GLY A 204 -14.79 11.02 16.84
CA GLY A 204 -14.26 12.38 16.85
C GLY A 204 -12.79 12.43 17.18
N VAL A 205 -12.29 13.65 17.37
CA VAL A 205 -10.89 13.94 17.76
C VAL A 205 -10.88 14.39 19.21
N PHE A 206 -10.09 13.73 20.05
CA PHE A 206 -10.09 13.91 21.50
C PHE A 206 -8.69 14.18 22.04
N VAL A 207 -8.64 14.87 23.18
CA VAL A 207 -7.41 15.03 23.98
C VAL A 207 -7.57 14.31 25.31
N LEU A 208 -6.64 13.42 25.60
CA LEU A 208 -6.42 12.80 26.90
C LEU A 208 -5.40 13.64 27.68
N GLN A 209 -5.85 14.37 28.70
CA GLN A 209 -5.03 15.34 29.42
C GLN A 209 -3.94 14.70 30.29
N GLN A 210 -4.25 13.59 30.92
CA GLN A 210 -3.38 12.89 31.88
C GLN A 210 -3.24 11.42 31.51
N PRO A 211 -2.46 11.08 30.45
CA PRO A 211 -2.34 9.70 29.98
C PRO A 211 -1.95 8.73 31.10
N GLY A 212 -2.74 7.66 31.26
CA GLY A 212 -2.52 6.63 32.27
C GLY A 212 -2.83 7.03 33.71
N ARG A 213 -3.17 8.29 33.98
CA ARG A 213 -3.54 8.83 35.31
C ARG A 213 -5.03 9.19 35.40
N SER A 214 -5.67 9.47 34.28
CA SER A 214 -7.10 9.71 34.14
C SER A 214 -7.61 9.17 32.82
N MET A 215 -8.89 8.80 32.77
CA MET A 215 -9.61 8.45 31.52
C MET A 215 -10.45 9.62 30.99
N GLU A 216 -10.33 10.80 31.59
CA GLU A 216 -11.06 11.99 31.17
C GLU A 216 -10.50 12.52 29.84
N VAL A 217 -11.41 12.75 28.87
CA VAL A 217 -11.05 13.23 27.56
C VAL A 217 -11.88 14.45 27.20
N ARG A 218 -11.26 15.38 26.46
CA ARG A 218 -11.92 16.55 25.91
C ARG A 218 -12.15 16.34 24.40
N ASP A 219 -13.39 16.48 23.95
CA ASP A 219 -13.74 16.46 22.52
C ASP A 219 -13.32 17.78 21.86
N LEU A 220 -12.45 17.72 20.88
CA LEU A 220 -11.96 18.89 20.14
C LEU A 220 -12.97 19.37 19.09
N VAL A 221 -13.77 18.49 18.56
CA VAL A 221 -14.79 18.84 17.55
C VAL A 221 -16.07 19.34 18.20
N ALA A 222 -16.47 18.71 19.31
CA ALA A 222 -17.59 19.13 20.16
C ALA A 222 -18.91 19.38 19.41
N GLY A 223 -19.24 18.50 18.45
CA GLY A 223 -20.47 18.58 17.66
C GLY A 223 -20.53 19.67 16.60
N ARG A 224 -19.43 20.34 16.28
CA ARG A 224 -19.34 21.35 15.20
C ARG A 224 -19.37 20.76 13.80
N LEU A 225 -19.16 19.47 13.64
CA LEU A 225 -19.36 18.74 12.38
C LEU A 225 -20.64 17.91 12.44
N PRO A 226 -21.30 17.68 11.30
CA PRO A 226 -22.48 16.82 11.24
C PRO A 226 -22.12 15.37 11.60
N LYS A 227 -23.10 14.49 11.68
CA LYS A 227 -22.86 13.05 11.88
C LYS A 227 -22.06 12.50 10.71
N GLY A 228 -20.94 11.84 10.96
CA GLY A 228 -20.06 11.35 9.92
C GLY A 228 -18.97 10.44 10.44
N ASN A 229 -18.04 10.10 9.58
CA ASN A 229 -16.89 9.24 9.86
C ASN A 229 -15.62 10.05 9.96
N TYR A 230 -14.82 9.75 10.96
CA TYR A 230 -13.48 10.31 11.15
C TYR A 230 -12.46 9.24 10.80
N THR A 231 -11.43 9.63 10.05
CA THR A 231 -10.29 8.74 9.79
C THR A 231 -9.00 9.54 9.81
N THR A 232 -7.89 8.85 10.11
CA THR A 232 -6.53 9.36 10.11
C THR A 232 -6.33 10.68 10.85
N LEU A 233 -5.21 10.81 11.52
CA LEU A 233 -4.89 11.93 12.40
C LEU A 233 -3.42 12.30 12.26
N ALA A 234 -3.12 13.59 12.20
CA ALA A 234 -1.76 14.10 12.24
C ALA A 234 -1.68 15.39 13.07
N LEU A 235 -0.47 15.73 13.50
CA LEU A 235 -0.16 16.93 14.27
C LEU A 235 1.00 17.68 13.62
N SER A 236 0.89 19.00 13.50
CA SER A 236 1.99 19.85 13.03
C SER A 236 3.23 19.72 13.94
N PHE A 237 4.41 20.10 13.43
CA PHE A 237 5.66 19.96 14.19
C PHE A 237 5.71 20.83 15.44
N ASP A 238 5.06 22.00 15.39
CA ASP A 238 4.92 22.92 16.53
C ASP A 238 3.79 22.54 17.51
N ALA A 239 3.08 21.43 17.23
CA ALA A 239 1.93 20.94 17.98
C ALA A 239 0.74 21.91 18.08
N ARG A 240 0.63 22.88 17.15
CA ARG A 240 -0.46 23.88 17.17
C ARG A 240 -1.65 23.48 16.30
N THR A 241 -1.44 22.70 15.23
CA THR A 241 -2.49 22.32 14.29
C THR A 241 -2.71 20.83 14.26
N VAL A 242 -3.94 20.43 14.52
CA VAL A 242 -4.42 19.04 14.39
C VAL A 242 -5.08 18.88 13.02
N TRP A 243 -4.65 17.87 12.28
CA TRP A 243 -5.16 17.49 10.98
C TRP A 243 -5.90 16.16 11.06
N PHE A 244 -7.03 16.04 10.39
CA PHE A 244 -7.78 14.79 10.30
C PHE A 244 -8.58 14.73 9.00
N ALA A 245 -9.06 13.55 8.63
CA ALA A 245 -10.01 13.40 7.54
C ALA A 245 -11.41 13.11 8.08
N PHE A 246 -12.40 13.70 7.46
CA PHE A 246 -13.81 13.56 7.83
C PHE A 246 -14.69 13.44 6.59
N CYS A 247 -15.70 12.57 6.67
CA CYS A 247 -16.75 12.40 5.67
C CYS A 247 -18.13 12.48 6.35
N GLU A 248 -18.96 13.41 5.92
CA GLU A 248 -20.34 13.50 6.38
C GLU A 248 -21.13 12.27 5.95
N ARG A 249 -21.98 11.74 6.84
CA ARG A 249 -22.89 10.65 6.53
C ARG A 249 -24.12 11.20 5.79
N ALA A 250 -24.38 10.73 4.57
CA ALA A 250 -25.64 10.98 3.88
C ALA A 250 -26.81 10.23 4.54
N ALA A 251 -28.03 10.69 4.33
CA ALA A 251 -29.24 10.06 4.90
C ALA A 251 -29.47 8.64 4.36
N THR A 252 -29.15 8.40 3.09
CA THR A 252 -29.24 7.11 2.42
C THR A 252 -27.93 6.80 1.71
N LYS A 253 -27.57 5.50 1.60
CA LYS A 253 -26.36 5.10 0.85
C LYS A 253 -26.54 5.47 -0.63
N PRO A 254 -25.76 6.41 -1.17
CA PRO A 254 -25.80 6.73 -2.60
C PRO A 254 -25.05 5.68 -3.41
N ASP A 255 -25.36 5.62 -4.70
CA ASP A 255 -24.49 4.94 -5.66
C ASP A 255 -23.10 5.59 -5.71
N TYR A 256 -22.07 4.81 -6.06
CA TYR A 256 -20.70 5.32 -6.15
C TYR A 256 -20.56 6.51 -7.08
N TYR A 257 -21.27 6.52 -8.19
CA TYR A 257 -21.25 7.62 -9.17
C TYR A 257 -22.27 8.71 -8.91
N SER A 258 -23.07 8.59 -7.84
CA SER A 258 -24.06 9.60 -7.50
C SER A 258 -23.40 10.93 -7.14
N PRO A 259 -23.91 12.06 -7.62
CA PRO A 259 -23.47 13.37 -7.16
C PRO A 259 -23.76 13.63 -5.67
N GLN A 260 -24.63 12.83 -5.05
CA GLN A 260 -24.90 12.87 -3.62
C GLN A 260 -23.87 12.08 -2.80
N ARG A 261 -22.92 11.37 -3.44
CA ARG A 261 -21.81 10.71 -2.74
C ARG A 261 -21.03 11.74 -1.92
N ARG A 262 -20.80 11.45 -0.66
CA ARG A 262 -19.90 12.21 0.20
C ARG A 262 -18.51 11.61 0.13
N CYS A 263 -17.52 12.46 0.17
CA CYS A 263 -16.10 12.08 0.15
C CYS A 263 -15.43 12.48 1.46
N PHE A 264 -14.36 11.80 1.80
CA PHE A 264 -13.48 12.26 2.85
C PHE A 264 -12.75 13.52 2.40
N HIS A 265 -12.66 14.51 3.28
CA HIS A 265 -11.86 15.69 3.07
C HIS A 265 -10.95 15.96 4.26
N LEU A 266 -9.85 16.67 4.02
CA LEU A 266 -8.96 17.11 5.06
C LEU A 266 -9.56 18.30 5.80
N PHE A 267 -9.50 18.21 7.12
CA PHE A 267 -9.84 19.27 8.06
C PHE A 267 -8.63 19.62 8.91
N ALA A 268 -8.56 20.87 9.34
CA ALA A 268 -7.56 21.36 10.27
C ALA A 268 -8.23 22.17 11.37
N MET A 269 -7.67 22.10 12.56
CA MET A 269 -8.08 22.94 13.71
C MET A 269 -6.89 23.22 14.61
N ASP A 270 -6.97 24.26 15.44
CA ASP A 270 -5.99 24.49 16.49
C ASP A 270 -6.03 23.34 17.52
N ALA A 271 -4.91 23.07 18.20
CA ALA A 271 -4.81 21.98 19.18
C ALA A 271 -5.73 22.15 20.41
N ASP A 272 -6.24 23.35 20.64
CA ASP A 272 -7.26 23.62 21.63
C ASP A 272 -8.70 23.40 21.11
N GLY A 273 -8.84 23.04 19.82
CA GLY A 273 -10.10 22.88 19.11
C GLY A 273 -10.57 24.14 18.37
N GLY A 274 -9.88 25.29 18.47
CA GLY A 274 -10.21 26.50 17.74
C GLY A 274 -10.05 26.39 16.24
N LYS A 275 -10.55 27.36 15.48
CA LYS A 275 -10.36 27.53 14.04
C LYS A 275 -10.57 26.27 13.19
N LEU A 276 -11.58 25.48 13.53
CA LEU A 276 -11.94 24.30 12.73
C LEU A 276 -12.32 24.73 11.31
N ARG A 277 -11.64 24.15 10.29
CA ARG A 277 -11.91 24.46 8.89
C ARG A 277 -11.72 23.23 8.01
N GLN A 278 -12.49 23.13 6.95
CA GLN A 278 -12.22 22.22 5.84
C GLN A 278 -11.11 22.79 4.95
N VAL A 279 -10.19 21.94 4.48
CA VAL A 279 -9.03 22.36 3.69
C VAL A 279 -9.12 21.87 2.24
N THR A 280 -9.62 20.66 2.02
CA THR A 280 -9.78 20.11 0.67
C THR A 280 -11.26 19.93 0.32
N PHE A 281 -11.59 20.02 -0.97
CA PHE A 281 -12.96 20.03 -1.49
C PHE A 281 -13.05 19.22 -2.80
N GLY A 282 -14.27 18.93 -3.24
CA GLY A 282 -14.53 18.30 -4.54
C GLY A 282 -15.02 16.86 -4.45
N PRO A 283 -15.11 16.14 -5.59
CA PRO A 283 -15.71 14.80 -5.66
C PRO A 283 -14.72 13.66 -5.39
N SER A 284 -13.61 13.93 -4.72
CA SER A 284 -12.55 12.95 -4.44
C SER A 284 -12.35 12.76 -2.95
N ASP A 285 -12.00 11.55 -2.56
CA ASP A 285 -11.60 11.24 -1.18
C ASP A 285 -10.18 11.73 -0.93
N ASP A 286 -9.98 12.46 0.17
CA ASP A 286 -8.70 12.97 0.67
C ASP A 286 -8.53 12.53 2.13
N PHE A 287 -7.45 11.81 2.45
CA PHE A 287 -7.21 11.24 3.78
C PHE A 287 -5.71 11.06 4.05
N ASP A 288 -5.33 10.54 5.21
CA ASP A 288 -3.94 10.36 5.64
C ASP A 288 -3.09 11.66 5.59
N PRO A 289 -3.49 12.73 6.28
CA PRO A 289 -2.72 13.96 6.27
C PRO A 289 -1.34 13.78 6.89
N CYS A 290 -0.32 14.32 6.23
CA CYS A 290 1.07 14.32 6.65
C CYS A 290 1.64 15.74 6.53
N PRO A 291 1.68 16.53 7.61
CA PRO A 291 2.27 17.87 7.58
C PRO A 291 3.75 17.82 7.17
N LEU A 292 4.13 18.74 6.27
CA LEU A 292 5.48 18.87 5.74
C LEU A 292 6.26 20.00 6.45
N PRO A 293 7.60 19.93 6.50
CA PRO A 293 8.41 20.94 7.16
C PRO A 293 8.31 22.35 6.57
N ASP A 294 7.92 22.45 5.29
CA ASP A 294 7.74 23.70 4.57
C ASP A 294 6.33 24.32 4.72
N GLY A 295 5.46 23.72 5.53
CA GLY A 295 4.10 24.18 5.79
C GLY A 295 3.05 23.57 4.88
N GLY A 296 3.41 22.82 3.84
CA GLY A 296 2.49 22.05 3.03
C GLY A 296 1.96 20.81 3.77
N VAL A 297 1.01 20.11 3.17
CA VAL A 297 0.47 18.83 3.68
C VAL A 297 0.45 17.81 2.55
N ALA A 298 1.15 16.69 2.72
CA ALA A 298 0.99 15.54 1.86
C ALA A 298 -0.17 14.68 2.37
N PHE A 299 -0.83 13.96 1.46
CA PHE A 299 -1.99 13.13 1.80
C PHE A 299 -2.30 12.14 0.69
N MET A 300 -3.13 11.15 0.98
CA MET A 300 -3.65 10.22 -0.02
C MET A 300 -4.94 10.73 -0.61
N SER A 301 -5.09 10.56 -1.94
CA SER A 301 -6.30 11.03 -2.64
C SER A 301 -6.65 10.18 -3.85
N THR A 302 -7.96 10.12 -4.16
CA THR A 302 -8.50 9.53 -5.40
C THR A 302 -8.47 10.50 -6.59
N ARG A 303 -7.93 11.71 -6.44
CA ARG A 303 -7.91 12.78 -7.47
C ARG A 303 -7.18 12.39 -8.75
N ARG A 304 -6.18 11.51 -8.67
CA ARG A 304 -5.51 10.98 -9.87
C ARG A 304 -6.49 10.28 -10.82
N GLY A 305 -7.57 9.73 -10.28
CA GLY A 305 -8.55 8.94 -11.02
C GLY A 305 -8.08 7.50 -11.31
N GLY A 306 -8.96 6.72 -11.93
CA GLY A 306 -8.74 5.31 -12.23
C GLY A 306 -9.10 4.37 -11.08
N PHE A 307 -9.04 3.06 -11.37
CA PHE A 307 -9.46 2.02 -10.45
C PHE A 307 -8.38 0.95 -10.30
N GLY A 308 -8.29 0.35 -9.13
CA GLY A 308 -7.48 -0.83 -8.87
C GLY A 308 -7.94 -2.01 -9.72
N ARG A 309 -7.00 -2.89 -10.08
CA ARG A 309 -7.32 -4.12 -10.84
C ARG A 309 -7.90 -5.22 -9.95
N CYS A 310 -7.60 -5.18 -8.66
CA CYS A 310 -8.24 -6.00 -7.64
C CYS A 310 -9.41 -5.24 -7.02
N HIS A 311 -10.54 -5.88 -6.82
CA HIS A 311 -11.66 -5.30 -6.08
C HIS A 311 -12.69 -6.37 -5.70
N ASN A 312 -13.59 -6.00 -4.81
CA ASN A 312 -14.77 -6.80 -4.52
C ASN A 312 -15.71 -6.88 -5.73
N PRO A 313 -16.41 -8.01 -5.90
CA PRO A 313 -17.36 -8.16 -7.02
C PRO A 313 -18.49 -7.13 -7.04
N TRP A 314 -18.77 -6.46 -5.93
CA TRP A 314 -19.94 -5.60 -5.74
C TRP A 314 -19.63 -4.12 -5.61
N GLU A 315 -18.35 -3.72 -5.52
CA GLU A 315 -18.02 -2.31 -5.28
C GLU A 315 -16.73 -1.88 -5.99
N PRO A 316 -16.68 -0.66 -6.55
CA PRO A 316 -15.48 -0.15 -7.19
C PRO A 316 -14.38 0.11 -6.17
N LEU A 317 -13.15 -0.13 -6.57
CA LEU A 317 -11.96 0.23 -5.82
C LEU A 317 -11.21 1.34 -6.55
N PRO A 318 -11.43 2.63 -6.21
CA PRO A 318 -10.67 3.71 -6.82
C PRO A 318 -9.20 3.60 -6.45
N SER A 319 -8.31 3.99 -7.37
CA SER A 319 -6.90 4.17 -7.07
C SER A 319 -6.72 5.47 -6.29
N TYR A 320 -5.99 5.40 -5.18
CA TYR A 320 -5.59 6.57 -4.41
C TYR A 320 -4.09 6.58 -4.21
N THR A 321 -3.51 7.75 -4.41
CA THR A 321 -2.06 7.96 -4.45
C THR A 321 -1.67 9.21 -3.68
N LEU A 322 -0.37 9.42 -3.53
CA LEU A 322 0.18 10.56 -2.81
C LEU A 322 -0.09 11.87 -3.54
N HIS A 323 -0.63 12.82 -2.83
CA HIS A 323 -0.91 14.20 -3.24
C HIS A 323 -0.34 15.17 -2.23
N ARG A 324 -0.35 16.46 -2.57
CA ARG A 324 0.09 17.54 -1.71
C ARG A 324 -0.79 18.77 -1.92
N ALA A 325 -1.07 19.50 -0.84
CA ALA A 325 -1.68 20.82 -0.84
C ALA A 325 -0.76 21.81 -0.15
N ASP A 326 -0.64 23.02 -0.72
CA ASP A 326 0.25 24.05 -0.24
C ASP A 326 -0.53 25.34 0.13
N PRO A 327 -0.22 25.97 1.29
CA PRO A 327 -0.80 27.26 1.62
C PRO A 327 -0.29 28.37 0.67
N PRO A 328 -1.01 29.52 0.53
CA PRO A 328 -2.21 29.88 1.30
C PRO A 328 -3.53 29.35 0.71
N ASP A 329 -3.57 29.01 -0.56
CA ASP A 329 -4.77 28.63 -1.31
C ASP A 329 -5.10 27.14 -1.25
N TRP A 330 -4.23 26.33 -0.67
CA TRP A 330 -4.35 24.88 -0.53
C TRP A 330 -4.58 24.16 -1.88
N LYS A 331 -3.96 24.68 -2.93
CA LYS A 331 -4.01 24.07 -4.25
C LYS A 331 -3.39 22.67 -4.22
N VAL A 332 -4.20 21.70 -4.64
CA VAL A 332 -3.80 20.30 -4.66
C VAL A 332 -3.02 19.98 -5.93
N ARG A 333 -1.91 19.23 -5.76
CA ARG A 333 -1.15 18.62 -6.86
C ARG A 333 -0.85 17.16 -6.59
N THR A 334 -0.84 16.34 -7.64
CA THR A 334 -0.50 14.93 -7.59
C THR A 334 1.00 14.75 -7.46
N LEU A 335 1.46 13.97 -6.49
CA LEU A 335 2.86 13.62 -6.29
C LEU A 335 3.19 12.21 -6.81
N SER A 336 2.23 11.28 -6.82
CA SER A 336 2.45 9.92 -7.30
C SER A 336 1.53 9.58 -8.46
N PHE A 337 2.11 8.98 -9.48
CA PHE A 337 1.42 8.47 -10.67
C PHE A 337 1.39 6.93 -10.68
N HIS A 338 1.55 6.31 -9.51
CA HIS A 338 1.43 4.87 -9.36
C HIS A 338 0.04 4.36 -9.79
N GLU A 339 -0.03 3.12 -10.27
CA GLU A 339 -1.23 2.57 -10.89
C GLU A 339 -2.29 2.03 -9.91
N THR A 340 -1.88 1.67 -8.70
CA THR A 340 -2.76 1.13 -7.65
C THR A 340 -2.79 2.07 -6.44
N ASN A 341 -2.74 1.53 -5.23
CA ASN A 341 -2.99 2.27 -4.01
C ASN A 341 -1.73 2.48 -3.18
N GLU A 342 -1.68 3.61 -2.52
CA GLU A 342 -0.64 4.00 -1.56
C GLU A 342 -1.29 4.44 -0.26
N TRP A 343 -0.59 4.31 0.90
CA TRP A 343 -1.14 4.56 2.23
C TRP A 343 -0.13 5.17 3.17
N HIS A 344 -0.62 5.82 4.22
CA HIS A 344 0.08 6.15 5.44
C HIS A 344 1.37 6.96 5.24
N PRO A 345 1.34 8.10 4.54
CA PRO A 345 2.53 8.91 4.35
C PRO A 345 3.05 9.47 5.67
N TRP A 346 4.36 9.55 5.79
CA TRP A 346 5.04 10.14 6.94
C TRP A 346 6.35 10.80 6.53
N VAL A 347 6.69 11.95 7.13
CA VAL A 347 7.98 12.59 6.89
C VAL A 347 9.05 11.96 7.77
N LEU A 348 10.13 11.49 7.14
CA LEU A 348 11.33 10.98 7.82
C LEU A 348 12.21 12.10 8.36
N ASN A 349 13.19 11.76 9.21
CA ASN A 349 14.12 12.73 9.79
C ASN A 349 15.01 13.45 8.77
N ASP A 350 15.12 12.92 7.56
CA ASP A 350 15.83 13.53 6.43
C ASP A 350 14.94 14.40 5.52
N GLY A 351 13.66 14.54 5.86
CA GLY A 351 12.68 15.36 5.13
C GLY A 351 11.98 14.65 3.97
N ARG A 352 12.36 13.41 3.62
CA ARG A 352 11.65 12.63 2.60
C ARG A 352 10.36 12.03 3.16
N ILE A 353 9.44 11.65 2.28
CA ILE A 353 8.16 11.04 2.64
C ILE A 353 8.30 9.52 2.49
N VAL A 354 8.05 8.76 3.57
CA VAL A 354 7.86 7.30 3.53
C VAL A 354 6.37 6.99 3.46
N TYR A 355 5.99 5.96 2.71
CA TYR A 355 4.60 5.51 2.57
C TYR A 355 4.54 4.03 2.22
N THR A 356 3.40 3.39 2.43
CA THR A 356 3.12 2.04 1.95
C THR A 356 2.68 2.14 0.50
N ARG A 357 3.21 1.30 -0.39
CA ARG A 357 2.77 1.19 -1.77
C ARG A 357 2.45 -0.26 -2.11
N TRP A 358 1.32 -0.48 -2.73
CA TRP A 358 0.89 -1.78 -3.23
C TRP A 358 1.23 -1.97 -4.70
N ASP A 359 2.08 -2.94 -4.98
CA ASP A 359 2.40 -3.36 -6.34
C ASP A 359 1.53 -4.58 -6.72
N TYR A 360 0.38 -4.34 -7.36
CA TYR A 360 -0.46 -5.39 -7.92
C TYR A 360 0.07 -5.82 -9.27
N VAL A 361 0.94 -6.80 -9.26
CA VAL A 361 1.69 -7.25 -10.44
C VAL A 361 1.59 -8.76 -10.63
N ASP A 362 2.02 -9.23 -11.80
CA ASP A 362 2.02 -10.64 -12.19
C ASP A 362 2.87 -11.55 -11.29
N ARG A 363 3.78 -11.03 -10.46
CA ARG A 363 4.53 -11.82 -9.47
C ARG A 363 3.72 -12.11 -8.19
N SER A 364 2.81 -11.23 -7.78
CA SER A 364 1.81 -11.48 -6.75
C SER A 364 0.77 -10.36 -6.72
N ALA A 365 -0.48 -10.72 -6.45
CA ALA A 365 -1.56 -9.75 -6.22
C ALA A 365 -1.61 -9.22 -4.78
N ALA A 366 -1.07 -9.98 -3.81
CA ALA A 366 -1.29 -9.74 -2.39
C ALA A 366 -0.03 -9.48 -1.56
N ASN A 367 1.17 -9.81 -2.05
CA ASN A 367 2.36 -9.88 -1.18
C ASN A 367 3.21 -8.61 -1.17
N TYR A 368 3.03 -7.65 -2.05
CA TYR A 368 3.99 -6.54 -2.19
C TYR A 368 3.37 -5.20 -1.82
N HIS A 369 3.14 -5.01 -0.51
CA HIS A 369 2.79 -3.73 0.09
C HIS A 369 4.02 -3.20 0.85
N GLY A 370 5.05 -2.83 0.10
CA GLY A 370 6.34 -2.42 0.64
C GLY A 370 6.35 -0.97 1.11
N LEU A 371 7.41 -0.62 1.83
CA LEU A 371 7.73 0.76 2.21
C LEU A 371 8.47 1.45 1.08
N TRP A 372 7.92 2.52 0.58
CA TRP A 372 8.50 3.39 -0.44
C TRP A 372 8.83 4.76 0.13
N ILE A 373 9.78 5.44 -0.47
CA ILE A 373 10.13 6.82 -0.13
C ILE A 373 10.18 7.68 -1.39
N SER A 374 9.86 8.96 -1.25
CA SER A 374 10.00 9.97 -2.28
C SER A 374 10.38 11.33 -1.66
N ASN A 375 10.84 12.24 -2.49
CA ASN A 375 10.98 13.64 -2.10
C ASN A 375 9.59 14.30 -1.91
N PRO A 376 9.48 15.39 -1.14
CA PRO A 376 8.21 16.09 -0.92
C PRO A 376 7.58 16.72 -2.18
N ASP A 377 8.33 16.82 -3.28
CA ASP A 377 7.84 17.22 -4.60
C ASP A 377 7.35 16.04 -5.45
N GLY A 378 7.41 14.81 -4.93
CA GLY A 378 7.01 13.56 -5.59
C GLY A 378 8.11 12.94 -6.46
N SER A 379 9.29 13.58 -6.56
CA SER A 379 10.42 13.04 -7.31
C SER A 379 11.12 11.89 -6.56
N ASN A 380 11.92 11.14 -7.29
CA ASN A 380 12.78 10.05 -6.79
C ASN A 380 12.04 8.98 -5.96
N PRO A 381 10.87 8.46 -6.41
CA PRO A 381 10.21 7.37 -5.72
C PRO A 381 11.04 6.08 -5.83
N HIS A 382 11.35 5.46 -4.69
CA HIS A 382 12.07 4.17 -4.64
C HIS A 382 11.70 3.37 -3.40
N ILE A 383 11.99 2.07 -3.46
CA ILE A 383 11.71 1.14 -2.37
C ILE A 383 12.68 1.36 -1.20
N LEU A 384 12.15 1.36 0.01
CA LEU A 384 12.90 1.31 1.25
C LEU A 384 13.05 -0.13 1.76
N PHE A 385 11.95 -0.89 1.78
CA PHE A 385 11.89 -2.27 2.22
C PHE A 385 10.60 -2.96 1.71
N GLY A 386 10.67 -4.28 1.49
CA GLY A 386 9.48 -5.11 1.27
C GLY A 386 9.13 -5.37 -0.19
N ASN A 387 10.04 -5.07 -1.14
CA ASN A 387 9.81 -5.38 -2.55
C ASN A 387 9.92 -6.87 -2.89
N TYR A 388 10.66 -7.63 -2.09
CA TYR A 388 10.92 -9.04 -2.32
C TYR A 388 10.65 -9.92 -1.09
N THR A 389 9.79 -9.49 -0.17
CA THR A 389 9.47 -10.26 1.03
C THR A 389 8.24 -11.16 0.83
N GLU A 390 8.30 -12.38 1.37
CA GLU A 390 7.18 -13.32 1.37
C GLU A 390 6.60 -13.53 2.78
N ARG A 391 7.30 -13.10 3.84
CA ARG A 391 6.88 -13.33 5.23
C ARG A 391 6.03 -12.21 5.81
N ILE A 392 6.27 -10.97 5.35
CA ILE A 392 5.46 -9.81 5.70
C ILE A 392 4.70 -9.41 4.44
N ASN A 393 3.39 -9.59 4.49
CA ASN A 393 2.52 -9.35 3.36
C ASN A 393 2.35 -7.85 3.09
N ALA A 394 2.25 -7.06 4.16
CA ALA A 394 2.08 -5.61 4.08
C ALA A 394 2.80 -4.88 5.21
N CYS A 395 3.41 -3.75 4.88
CA CYS A 395 4.10 -2.85 5.80
C CYS A 395 3.27 -1.58 5.98
N TYR A 396 2.40 -1.53 7.01
CA TYR A 396 1.46 -0.43 7.21
C TYR A 396 1.93 0.59 8.25
N GLN A 397 1.39 1.80 8.15
CA GLN A 397 1.57 2.88 9.12
C GLN A 397 3.05 3.14 9.49
N PRO A 398 3.95 3.32 8.49
CA PRO A 398 5.35 3.59 8.80
C PRO A 398 5.52 4.90 9.55
N ARG A 399 6.46 4.92 10.50
CA ARG A 399 6.84 6.12 11.25
C ARG A 399 8.36 6.16 11.43
N GLY A 400 8.99 7.26 11.04
CA GLY A 400 10.40 7.51 11.35
C GLY A 400 10.59 7.65 12.86
N ILE A 401 11.61 6.98 13.39
CA ILE A 401 11.91 7.06 14.83
C ILE A 401 12.73 8.33 15.10
N PRO A 402 12.33 9.15 16.08
CA PRO A 402 13.06 10.37 16.38
C PRO A 402 14.55 10.14 16.66
N GLY A 403 15.42 10.92 16.02
CA GLY A 403 16.87 10.81 16.17
C GLY A 403 17.52 9.56 15.61
N SER A 404 16.80 8.78 14.78
CA SER A 404 17.26 7.53 14.19
C SER A 404 16.92 7.45 12.70
N ASN A 405 17.69 6.67 11.92
CA ASN A 405 17.37 6.35 10.54
C ASN A 405 16.35 5.20 10.42
N LYS A 406 15.99 4.58 11.53
CA LYS A 406 15.08 3.44 11.55
C LYS A 406 13.62 3.87 11.40
N VAL A 407 12.82 2.95 10.89
CA VAL A 407 11.38 3.13 10.69
C VAL A 407 10.64 2.01 11.40
N VAL A 408 9.69 2.36 12.27
CA VAL A 408 8.74 1.40 12.83
C VAL A 408 7.53 1.31 11.90
N PHE A 409 6.99 0.10 11.72
CA PHE A 409 5.78 -0.14 10.96
C PHE A 409 4.97 -1.29 11.53
N VAL A 410 3.74 -1.46 11.06
CA VAL A 410 2.87 -2.58 11.37
C VAL A 410 3.03 -3.64 10.29
N ALA A 411 3.51 -4.82 10.66
CA ALA A 411 3.54 -5.99 9.78
C ALA A 411 2.14 -6.61 9.73
N GLY A 412 1.40 -6.24 8.70
CA GLY A 412 0.01 -6.61 8.44
C GLY A 412 -0.15 -7.56 7.24
N ALA A 413 -1.37 -7.66 6.74
CA ALA A 413 -1.72 -8.50 5.61
C ALA A 413 -2.69 -7.83 4.64
N HIS A 414 -2.72 -8.34 3.39
CA HIS A 414 -3.62 -7.89 2.36
C HIS A 414 -5.10 -8.19 2.70
N HIS A 415 -5.37 -9.36 3.29
CA HIS A 415 -6.73 -9.81 3.61
C HIS A 415 -7.09 -9.60 5.09
N ALA A 416 -6.59 -8.51 5.69
CA ALA A 416 -6.87 -8.16 7.07
C ALA A 416 -7.14 -6.66 7.25
N ALA A 417 -7.65 -6.31 8.44
CA ALA A 417 -7.62 -4.94 8.92
C ALA A 417 -6.18 -4.42 9.06
N VAL A 418 -6.01 -3.11 9.10
CA VAL A 418 -4.70 -2.49 9.37
C VAL A 418 -4.29 -2.76 10.80
N GLY A 419 -3.56 -3.84 11.00
CA GLY A 419 -3.09 -4.30 12.30
C GLY A 419 -2.14 -5.48 12.16
N GLY A 420 -1.43 -5.80 13.21
CA GLY A 420 -0.46 -6.90 13.23
C GLY A 420 0.63 -6.73 14.28
N SER A 421 1.82 -7.21 13.97
CA SER A 421 3.01 -7.08 14.80
C SER A 421 3.73 -5.76 14.53
N LEU A 422 4.32 -5.17 15.56
CA LEU A 422 5.21 -4.01 15.42
C LEU A 422 6.61 -4.48 15.03
N VAL A 423 7.14 -3.87 13.96
CA VAL A 423 8.46 -4.19 13.43
C VAL A 423 9.23 -2.90 13.17
N VAL A 424 10.51 -2.91 13.50
CA VAL A 424 11.45 -1.85 13.14
C VAL A 424 12.33 -2.35 12.01
N VAL A 425 12.47 -1.54 10.96
CA VAL A 425 13.45 -1.75 9.89
C VAL A 425 14.60 -0.74 10.04
N ASP A 426 15.83 -1.24 9.89
CA ASP A 426 17.03 -0.43 9.74
C ASP A 426 17.39 -0.35 8.25
N PRO A 427 17.13 0.77 7.57
CA PRO A 427 17.38 0.90 6.13
C PRO A 427 18.86 0.72 5.75
N ALA A 428 19.79 1.04 6.65
CA ALA A 428 21.22 0.86 6.40
C ALA A 428 21.65 -0.63 6.34
N ARG A 429 20.82 -1.51 6.89
CA ARG A 429 21.08 -2.97 6.93
C ARG A 429 20.24 -3.77 5.95
N THR A 430 19.35 -3.12 5.18
CA THR A 430 18.54 -3.82 4.17
C THR A 430 19.45 -4.45 3.12
N LYS A 431 19.20 -5.71 2.82
CA LYS A 431 19.92 -6.48 1.78
C LYS A 431 19.03 -7.58 1.24
N LEU A 432 19.31 -8.02 0.03
CA LEU A 432 18.74 -9.24 -0.50
C LEU A 432 19.56 -10.46 -0.07
N ASP A 433 18.89 -11.54 0.23
CA ASP A 433 19.54 -12.83 0.41
C ASP A 433 20.15 -13.30 -0.92
N ALA A 434 21.44 -13.58 -0.94
CA ALA A 434 22.18 -13.88 -2.16
C ALA A 434 21.69 -15.15 -2.89
N LYS A 435 21.13 -16.11 -2.13
CA LYS A 435 20.66 -17.39 -2.67
C LYS A 435 19.24 -17.28 -3.22
N THR A 436 18.33 -16.68 -2.45
CA THR A 436 16.91 -16.63 -2.77
C THR A 436 16.52 -15.40 -3.58
N GLY A 437 17.23 -14.29 -3.43
CA GLY A 437 16.86 -12.98 -3.99
C GLY A 437 15.73 -12.28 -3.23
N LEU A 438 15.35 -12.81 -2.07
CA LEU A 438 14.33 -12.20 -1.22
C LEU A 438 14.97 -11.21 -0.24
N ASP A 439 14.17 -10.30 0.32
CA ASP A 439 14.61 -9.40 1.36
C ASP A 439 15.10 -10.17 2.59
N SER A 440 16.32 -9.89 3.04
CA SER A 440 16.86 -10.44 4.28
C SER A 440 16.15 -9.82 5.48
N PHE A 441 15.83 -10.66 6.47
CA PHE A 441 15.24 -10.24 7.73
C PHE A 441 16.25 -9.70 8.74
N ASP A 442 17.55 -9.70 8.42
CA ASP A 442 18.61 -9.16 9.30
C ASP A 442 18.49 -7.66 9.58
N SER A 443 17.76 -6.94 8.75
CA SER A 443 17.47 -5.52 8.92
C SER A 443 16.27 -5.25 9.83
N LEU A 444 15.54 -6.30 10.25
CA LEU A 444 14.30 -6.20 10.99
C LEU A 444 14.48 -6.57 12.47
N GLU A 445 13.79 -5.83 13.33
CA GLU A 445 13.56 -6.18 14.73
C GLU A 445 12.06 -6.26 14.98
N GLN A 446 11.55 -7.45 15.29
CA GLN A 446 10.16 -7.63 15.69
C GLN A 446 10.00 -7.24 17.17
N LEU A 447 9.34 -6.11 17.43
CA LEU A 447 9.14 -5.61 18.78
C LEU A 447 8.11 -6.41 19.58
N THR A 448 7.16 -7.04 18.89
CA THR A 448 6.04 -7.80 19.48
C THR A 448 6.03 -9.24 18.94
N PRO A 449 7.04 -10.06 19.31
CA PRO A 449 7.22 -11.42 18.76
C PRO A 449 6.06 -12.38 19.12
N GLU A 450 5.28 -12.08 20.13
CA GLU A 450 4.09 -12.82 20.51
C GLU A 450 2.91 -12.64 19.54
N VAL A 451 2.98 -11.66 18.63
CA VAL A 451 2.01 -11.45 17.56
C VAL A 451 2.60 -11.96 16.26
N CYS A 452 2.06 -13.05 15.72
CA CYS A 452 2.52 -13.60 14.45
C CYS A 452 2.21 -12.64 13.28
N PHE A 453 2.97 -12.77 12.19
CA PHE A 453 2.64 -12.07 10.96
C PHE A 453 1.37 -12.67 10.35
N PRO A 454 0.34 -11.85 10.02
CA PRO A 454 -0.88 -12.36 9.43
C PRO A 454 -0.62 -12.93 8.03
N GLU A 455 -1.44 -13.90 7.61
CA GLU A 455 -1.27 -14.70 6.38
C GLU A 455 0.05 -15.51 6.32
N ALA A 456 0.84 -15.50 7.38
CA ALA A 456 1.91 -16.46 7.67
C ALA A 456 1.34 -17.71 8.35
N PRO A 457 2.18 -18.67 8.81
CA PRO A 457 1.66 -19.86 9.51
C PRO A 457 0.95 -19.53 10.82
N GLY A 458 -0.22 -18.94 10.76
CA GLY A 458 -1.02 -18.52 11.90
C GLY A 458 -1.75 -17.21 11.65
N TRP A 459 -2.69 -16.90 12.54
CA TRP A 459 -3.44 -15.66 12.50
C TRP A 459 -3.35 -14.96 13.87
N PRO A 460 -3.06 -13.64 13.92
CA PRO A 460 -2.89 -12.92 15.18
C PRO A 460 -4.12 -13.00 16.07
N LYS A 461 -3.96 -13.45 17.31
CA LYS A 461 -5.02 -13.52 18.33
C LYS A 461 -5.17 -12.21 19.12
N SER A 462 -4.24 -11.29 18.93
CA SER A 462 -4.23 -9.91 19.41
C SER A 462 -3.36 -9.12 18.45
N TYR A 463 -3.52 -7.79 18.37
CA TYR A 463 -2.77 -7.02 17.38
C TYR A 463 -2.52 -5.58 17.83
N PHE A 464 -1.48 -4.99 17.24
CA PHE A 464 -1.09 -3.59 17.38
C PHE A 464 -1.36 -2.83 16.09
N HIS A 465 -1.60 -1.51 16.21
CA HIS A 465 -1.63 -0.58 15.11
C HIS A 465 -1.34 0.85 15.58
N SER A 466 -1.28 1.80 14.63
CA SER A 466 -1.06 3.24 14.88
C SER A 466 0.15 3.53 15.79
N PRO A 467 1.34 3.01 15.49
CA PRO A 467 2.53 3.29 16.30
C PRO A 467 2.91 4.76 16.22
N TRP A 468 3.27 5.33 17.38
CA TRP A 468 3.87 6.63 17.52
C TRP A 468 5.18 6.49 18.29
N PRO A 469 6.34 6.47 17.62
CA PRO A 469 7.61 6.29 18.30
C PRO A 469 8.00 7.56 19.10
N LEU A 470 8.40 7.36 20.33
CA LEU A 470 9.02 8.39 21.18
C LEU A 470 10.54 8.30 21.09
N SER A 471 11.09 7.10 20.88
CA SER A 471 12.50 6.77 20.66
C SER A 471 12.59 5.36 20.06
N GLU A 472 13.81 4.81 19.90
CA GLU A 472 14.00 3.39 19.52
C GLU A 472 13.50 2.40 20.59
N THR A 473 13.28 2.86 21.82
CA THR A 473 12.87 2.03 22.96
C THR A 473 11.39 2.17 23.31
N TYR A 474 10.80 3.37 23.12
CA TYR A 474 9.51 3.75 23.68
C TYR A 474 8.51 4.17 22.60
N TYR A 475 7.27 3.72 22.73
CA TYR A 475 6.21 3.93 21.74
C TYR A 475 4.87 4.22 22.41
N LEU A 476 4.02 4.97 21.73
CA LEU A 476 2.58 4.96 21.96
C LEU A 476 1.95 4.11 20.86
N VAL A 477 0.96 3.30 21.21
CA VAL A 477 0.35 2.36 20.27
C VAL A 477 -1.14 2.21 20.54
N SER A 478 -1.88 1.77 19.54
CA SER A 478 -3.21 1.21 19.74
C SER A 478 -3.09 -0.32 19.79
N PHE A 479 -3.83 -0.96 20.70
CA PHE A 479 -3.76 -2.40 20.89
C PHE A 479 -5.14 -3.02 21.16
N SER A 480 -5.39 -4.22 20.62
CA SER A 480 -6.56 -5.04 20.85
C SER A 480 -6.19 -6.41 21.39
N PHE A 481 -7.00 -6.91 22.35
CA PHE A 481 -6.96 -8.30 22.78
C PHE A 481 -7.71 -9.26 21.87
N ASP A 482 -8.48 -8.72 20.93
CA ASP A 482 -9.26 -9.53 19.98
C ASP A 482 -8.39 -10.02 18.83
N PRO A 483 -8.76 -11.12 18.17
CA PRO A 483 -8.10 -11.53 16.94
C PRO A 483 -8.16 -10.44 15.88
N LEU A 484 -7.10 -10.36 15.06
CA LEU A 484 -7.07 -9.43 13.94
C LEU A 484 -8.22 -9.75 12.98
N PRO A 485 -9.11 -8.79 12.67
CA PRO A 485 -10.19 -9.01 11.71
C PRO A 485 -9.65 -9.35 10.32
N GLY A 486 -10.13 -10.44 9.74
CA GLY A 486 -9.85 -10.81 8.35
C GLY A 486 -10.89 -10.27 7.39
N MET A 487 -10.71 -10.57 6.09
CA MET A 487 -11.71 -10.29 5.05
C MET A 487 -12.80 -11.36 5.02
N GLY A 488 -14.01 -10.94 4.75
CA GLY A 488 -15.11 -11.83 4.36
C GLY A 488 -16.47 -11.34 4.83
N PRO A 489 -17.55 -11.73 4.14
CA PRO A 489 -18.89 -11.48 4.61
C PRO A 489 -19.11 -12.22 5.95
N GLY A 490 -19.62 -11.52 6.94
CA GLY A 490 -19.91 -12.08 8.27
C GLY A 490 -18.79 -11.99 9.30
N VAL A 491 -17.66 -11.37 8.98
CA VAL A 491 -16.69 -11.00 10.00
C VAL A 491 -17.32 -9.94 10.89
N LYS A 492 -17.65 -10.33 12.12
CA LYS A 492 -18.13 -9.38 13.14
C LYS A 492 -16.95 -8.54 13.61
N GLU A 493 -17.05 -7.25 13.38
CA GLU A 493 -16.03 -6.28 13.72
C GLU A 493 -16.28 -5.68 15.10
N ASP A 494 -16.54 -6.50 16.09
CA ASP A 494 -16.70 -6.05 17.48
C ASP A 494 -15.37 -5.77 18.18
N THR A 495 -14.26 -5.79 17.41
CA THR A 495 -12.95 -5.52 17.98
C THR A 495 -12.84 -4.08 18.46
N ARG A 496 -12.25 -3.91 19.62
CA ARG A 496 -12.05 -2.60 20.25
C ARG A 496 -10.61 -2.43 20.65
N THR A 497 -10.08 -1.27 20.34
CA THR A 497 -8.69 -0.92 20.64
C THR A 497 -8.61 0.11 21.74
N GLY A 498 -7.59 -0.02 22.60
CA GLY A 498 -7.21 0.97 23.59
C GLY A 498 -5.88 1.63 23.23
N LEU A 499 -5.55 2.73 23.89
CA LEU A 499 -4.26 3.42 23.78
C LEU A 499 -3.31 2.94 24.87
N TYR A 500 -2.06 2.69 24.50
CA TYR A 500 -1.04 2.16 25.39
C TYR A 500 0.31 2.86 25.21
N TYR A 501 1.04 2.94 26.32
CA TYR A 501 2.49 3.02 26.31
C TYR A 501 3.03 1.61 26.08
N PHE A 502 4.03 1.49 25.23
CA PHE A 502 4.74 0.25 24.94
C PHE A 502 6.25 0.51 24.92
N ASP A 503 7.03 -0.43 25.44
CA ASP A 503 8.48 -0.39 25.31
C ASP A 503 9.05 -1.72 24.76
N ARG A 504 10.25 -1.65 24.18
CA ARG A 504 10.94 -2.81 23.61
C ARG A 504 11.26 -3.93 24.63
N PHE A 505 11.09 -3.69 25.91
CA PHE A 505 11.25 -4.70 26.97
C PHE A 505 9.99 -5.53 27.16
N GLY A 506 8.88 -5.13 26.53
CA GLY A 506 7.58 -5.78 26.55
C GLY A 506 6.65 -5.25 27.64
N ASN A 507 6.91 -4.08 28.25
CA ASN A 507 5.93 -3.40 29.07
C ASN A 507 4.84 -2.83 28.17
N LEU A 508 3.58 -3.08 28.52
CA LEU A 508 2.39 -2.57 27.85
C LEU A 508 1.48 -1.98 28.93
N GLU A 509 1.36 -0.64 28.96
CA GLU A 509 0.64 0.08 30.00
C GLU A 509 -0.58 0.81 29.44
N LEU A 510 -1.78 0.46 29.92
CA LEU A 510 -3.03 1.07 29.50
C LEU A 510 -3.04 2.57 29.81
N LEU A 511 -3.25 3.40 28.78
CA LEU A 511 -3.42 4.85 28.90
C LEU A 511 -4.88 5.26 28.82
N TYR A 512 -5.65 4.63 27.89
CA TYR A 512 -7.06 4.91 27.70
C TYR A 512 -7.77 3.72 27.01
N ARG A 513 -8.96 3.39 27.51
CA ARG A 513 -9.88 2.45 26.86
C ARG A 513 -11.31 2.81 27.23
N GLU A 514 -12.21 2.71 26.26
CA GLU A 514 -13.64 2.94 26.45
C GLU A 514 -14.42 1.76 25.86
N GLN A 515 -15.51 1.37 26.53
CA GLN A 515 -16.34 0.29 26.06
C GLN A 515 -17.11 0.70 24.79
N GLY A 516 -17.16 -0.18 23.80
CA GLY A 516 -17.93 0.04 22.58
C GLY A 516 -17.30 1.01 21.57
N VAL A 517 -16.10 1.55 21.84
CA VAL A 517 -15.38 2.51 20.99
C VAL A 517 -13.94 2.10 20.84
N SER A 518 -13.40 2.21 19.63
CA SER A 518 -11.96 2.09 19.37
C SER A 518 -11.26 3.43 19.52
N ALA A 519 -10.13 3.45 20.24
CA ALA A 519 -9.20 4.58 20.35
C ALA A 519 -7.97 4.31 19.48
N MET A 520 -7.64 5.28 18.60
CA MET A 520 -6.65 5.10 17.54
C MET A 520 -5.76 6.34 17.41
N TYR A 521 -4.62 6.17 16.76
CA TYR A 521 -3.67 7.27 16.46
C TYR A 521 -3.26 8.08 17.69
N PRO A 522 -2.65 7.45 18.73
CA PRO A 522 -2.16 8.19 19.90
C PRO A 522 -0.97 9.07 19.49
N ILE A 523 -1.16 10.36 19.47
CA ILE A 523 -0.14 11.35 19.14
C ILE A 523 0.18 12.19 20.37
N LEU A 524 1.46 12.28 20.73
CA LEU A 524 1.89 13.13 21.81
C LEU A 524 1.65 14.61 21.44
N LEU A 525 0.83 15.30 22.22
CA LEU A 525 0.52 16.72 21.99
C LEU A 525 1.65 17.60 22.55
N ALA A 526 2.78 17.54 21.88
CA ALA A 526 3.98 18.29 22.20
C ALA A 526 4.75 18.64 20.91
N PRO A 527 5.43 19.77 20.86
CA PRO A 527 6.30 20.12 19.74
C PRO A 527 7.39 19.05 19.52
N ARG A 528 7.72 18.81 18.25
CA ARG A 528 8.82 17.93 17.85
C ARG A 528 9.71 18.63 16.83
N PRO A 529 10.99 18.27 16.73
CA PRO A 529 11.88 18.82 15.71
C PRO A 529 11.28 18.63 14.31
N ALA A 530 11.24 19.71 13.55
CA ALA A 530 10.89 19.61 12.13
C ALA A 530 12.10 19.07 11.36
N PRO A 531 11.91 18.07 10.47
CA PRO A 531 12.95 17.66 9.55
C PRO A 531 13.39 18.79 8.62
N PRO A 532 14.56 18.67 7.95
CA PRO A 532 14.98 19.64 6.97
C PRO A 532 13.97 19.72 5.80
N VAL A 533 13.82 20.93 5.24
CA VAL A 533 13.10 21.12 3.99
C VAL A 533 13.97 20.61 2.85
N VAL A 534 13.50 19.61 2.12
CA VAL A 534 14.17 19.09 0.93
C VAL A 534 13.83 20.01 -0.25
N PRO A 535 14.81 20.69 -0.86
CA PRO A 535 14.54 21.54 -1.99
C PRO A 535 14.15 20.71 -3.22
N SER A 536 13.25 21.25 -4.04
CA SER A 536 12.94 20.63 -5.32
C SER A 536 14.12 20.76 -6.30
N MET A 537 14.43 19.65 -6.96
CA MET A 537 15.48 19.57 -7.99
C MET A 537 14.87 19.44 -9.40
N LEU A 538 13.58 19.72 -9.54
CA LEU A 538 12.88 19.67 -10.83
C LEU A 538 13.33 20.83 -11.72
N ASP A 539 13.62 20.53 -13.00
CA ASP A 539 14.00 21.51 -14.02
C ASP A 539 12.78 21.88 -14.89
N PRO A 540 12.17 23.06 -14.69
CA PRO A 540 10.99 23.46 -15.44
C PRO A 540 11.22 23.52 -16.96
N SER A 541 12.49 23.65 -17.42
CA SER A 541 12.82 23.72 -18.84
C SER A 541 12.52 22.43 -19.60
N LEU A 542 12.39 21.29 -18.91
CA LEU A 542 12.01 20.01 -19.51
C LEU A 542 10.50 19.90 -19.79
N GLY A 543 9.68 20.84 -19.34
CA GLY A 543 8.23 20.83 -19.54
C GLY A 543 7.60 19.56 -18.97
N ASP A 544 6.76 18.89 -19.78
CA ASP A 544 6.08 17.63 -19.39
C ASP A 544 6.91 16.36 -19.61
N GLU A 545 8.21 16.48 -19.68
CA GLU A 545 9.17 15.36 -19.82
C GLU A 545 10.06 15.25 -18.57
N GLY A 546 10.72 14.10 -18.44
CA GLY A 546 11.80 13.85 -17.51
C GLY A 546 12.89 13.00 -18.16
N GLU A 547 14.03 12.86 -17.51
CA GLU A 547 15.21 12.17 -18.03
C GLU A 547 15.66 11.06 -17.09
N PHE A 548 15.98 9.89 -17.64
CA PHE A 548 16.67 8.80 -16.95
C PHE A 548 18.10 8.68 -17.43
N LEU A 549 19.04 8.62 -16.48
CA LEU A 549 20.43 8.23 -16.72
C LEU A 549 20.71 6.91 -16.01
N LEU A 550 20.78 5.81 -16.75
CA LEU A 550 21.24 4.51 -16.29
C LEU A 550 22.76 4.44 -16.41
N ALA A 551 23.46 4.20 -15.29
CA ALA A 551 24.92 4.20 -15.27
C ALA A 551 25.54 2.92 -15.86
N ASP A 552 24.98 1.75 -15.52
CA ASP A 552 25.48 0.46 -16.00
C ASP A 552 24.44 -0.65 -15.84
N LEU A 553 23.80 -1.05 -16.91
CA LEU A 553 22.76 -2.08 -16.93
C LEU A 553 23.27 -3.45 -16.43
N THR A 554 24.58 -3.72 -16.50
CA THR A 554 25.19 -4.98 -16.03
C THR A 554 25.25 -5.07 -14.52
N GLN A 555 25.09 -3.95 -13.80
CA GLN A 555 24.89 -3.93 -12.34
C GLN A 555 23.51 -4.48 -12.02
N SER A 556 23.43 -5.80 -11.84
CA SER A 556 22.16 -6.49 -11.59
C SER A 556 22.34 -7.56 -10.51
N PHE A 557 21.33 -7.73 -9.67
CA PHE A 557 21.32 -8.79 -8.66
C PHE A 557 21.47 -10.20 -9.26
N LYS A 558 20.84 -10.44 -10.41
CA LYS A 558 21.02 -11.64 -11.22
C LYS A 558 21.88 -11.29 -12.42
N PRO A 559 23.07 -11.90 -12.58
CA PRO A 559 23.93 -11.61 -13.71
C PRO A 559 23.22 -11.79 -15.06
N LEU A 560 23.38 -10.84 -15.96
CA LEU A 560 22.90 -11.00 -17.33
C LEU A 560 23.75 -12.04 -18.06
N PRO A 561 23.15 -12.86 -18.98
CA PRO A 561 23.91 -13.85 -19.75
C PRO A 561 24.99 -13.16 -20.60
N GLU A 562 26.26 -13.57 -20.47
CA GLU A 562 27.38 -13.01 -21.24
C GLU A 562 27.19 -13.18 -22.75
N SER A 563 26.53 -14.25 -23.18
CA SER A 563 26.21 -14.55 -24.58
C SER A 563 25.18 -13.62 -25.18
N ARG A 564 24.52 -12.75 -24.37
CA ARG A 564 23.41 -11.89 -24.82
C ARG A 564 23.69 -10.43 -24.48
N ARG A 565 24.38 -9.74 -25.37
CA ARG A 565 24.65 -8.32 -25.21
C ARG A 565 23.35 -7.51 -25.37
N VAL A 566 23.00 -6.75 -24.34
CA VAL A 566 21.90 -5.79 -24.41
C VAL A 566 22.32 -4.60 -25.28
N THR A 567 21.48 -4.23 -26.24
CA THR A 567 21.73 -3.14 -27.20
C THR A 567 20.75 -1.99 -27.06
N SER A 568 19.59 -2.24 -26.43
CA SER A 568 18.55 -1.21 -26.25
C SER A 568 17.70 -1.47 -25.00
N LEU A 569 17.03 -0.43 -24.53
CA LEU A 569 15.91 -0.53 -23.59
C LEU A 569 14.60 -0.27 -24.32
N ARG A 570 13.61 -1.14 -24.09
CA ARG A 570 12.23 -0.91 -24.46
C ARG A 570 11.51 -0.21 -23.32
N VAL A 571 10.76 0.83 -23.64
CA VAL A 571 9.99 1.63 -22.67
C VAL A 571 8.51 1.37 -22.87
N PHE A 572 7.86 0.84 -21.84
CA PHE A 572 6.43 0.63 -21.80
C PHE A 572 5.76 1.58 -20.81
N GLN A 573 4.54 2.01 -21.14
CA GLN A 573 3.63 2.67 -20.21
C GLN A 573 2.55 1.68 -19.77
N VAL A 574 2.31 1.61 -18.46
CA VAL A 574 1.12 0.95 -17.90
C VAL A 574 -0.05 1.91 -18.01
N LEU A 575 -1.16 1.43 -18.54
CA LEU A 575 -2.36 2.23 -18.76
C LEU A 575 -3.34 2.06 -17.59
N PRO A 576 -3.97 3.12 -17.15
CA PRO A 576 -4.89 3.08 -16.01
C PRO A 576 -6.16 2.30 -16.35
N LYS A 577 -6.73 1.61 -15.37
CA LYS A 577 -8.05 1.02 -15.46
C LYS A 577 -9.09 2.13 -15.23
N THR A 578 -9.85 2.46 -16.27
CA THR A 578 -10.87 3.52 -16.22
C THR A 578 -12.28 2.99 -15.98
N GLN A 579 -12.45 1.66 -15.86
CA GLN A 579 -13.73 1.00 -15.70
C GLN A 579 -13.81 0.26 -14.36
N THR A 580 -14.97 0.33 -13.72
CA THR A 580 -15.28 -0.38 -12.47
C THR A 580 -15.83 -1.77 -12.76
N HIS A 581 -14.99 -2.66 -13.22
CA HIS A 581 -15.37 -4.05 -13.40
C HIS A 581 -14.88 -4.92 -12.24
N VAL A 582 -15.47 -6.10 -12.12
CA VAL A 582 -14.95 -7.18 -11.29
C VAL A 582 -13.44 -7.35 -11.53
N ALA A 583 -12.70 -7.73 -10.49
CA ALA A 583 -11.26 -7.97 -10.58
C ALA A 583 -10.90 -8.74 -11.87
N ASN A 584 -9.88 -8.28 -12.56
CA ASN A 584 -9.41 -8.87 -13.82
C ASN A 584 -10.47 -8.90 -14.96
N GLN A 585 -11.47 -8.04 -14.90
CA GLN A 585 -12.45 -7.86 -15.97
C GLN A 585 -12.45 -6.41 -16.48
N PRO A 586 -12.80 -6.20 -17.76
CA PRO A 586 -12.81 -7.24 -18.79
C PRO A 586 -11.41 -7.81 -19.00
N ARG A 587 -11.31 -9.08 -19.39
CA ARG A 587 -10.02 -9.75 -19.60
C ARG A 587 -9.20 -9.06 -20.68
N LEU A 588 -7.89 -8.90 -20.42
CA LEU A 588 -6.95 -8.32 -21.37
C LEU A 588 -6.14 -9.36 -22.16
N GLY A 589 -6.00 -10.58 -21.61
CA GLY A 589 -5.21 -11.64 -22.22
C GLY A 589 -5.23 -12.94 -21.43
N TYR A 590 -4.16 -13.73 -21.55
CA TYR A 590 -4.04 -15.01 -20.81
C TYR A 590 -3.92 -14.80 -19.31
N ALA A 591 -3.09 -13.83 -18.88
CA ALA A 591 -2.84 -13.55 -17.49
C ALA A 591 -4.02 -12.83 -16.82
N ASN A 592 -4.38 -13.25 -15.60
CA ASN A 592 -5.50 -12.66 -14.87
C ASN A 592 -5.13 -11.29 -14.27
N ALA A 593 -3.90 -11.12 -13.79
CA ALA A 593 -3.44 -9.87 -13.19
C ALA A 593 -2.79 -8.90 -14.21
N GLU A 594 -3.13 -9.04 -15.48
CA GLU A 594 -2.53 -8.25 -16.55
C GLU A 594 -2.94 -6.78 -16.45
N SER A 595 -1.97 -5.89 -16.69
CA SER A 595 -2.23 -4.47 -16.90
C SER A 595 -2.33 -4.14 -18.38
N ALA A 596 -3.28 -3.26 -18.72
CA ALA A 596 -3.28 -2.63 -20.03
C ALA A 596 -1.98 -1.86 -20.23
N ARG A 597 -1.37 -1.95 -21.41
CA ARG A 597 -0.05 -1.36 -21.67
C ARG A 597 0.08 -0.81 -23.08
N MET A 598 1.06 0.06 -23.22
CA MET A 598 1.42 0.69 -24.48
C MET A 598 2.94 0.71 -24.62
N LEU A 599 3.44 0.29 -25.77
CA LEU A 599 4.86 0.47 -26.10
C LEU A 599 5.09 1.93 -26.51
N LEU A 600 5.93 2.64 -25.77
CA LEU A 600 6.38 3.98 -26.18
C LEU A 600 7.47 3.89 -27.27
N GLY A 601 8.33 2.88 -27.18
CA GLY A 601 9.39 2.62 -28.16
C GLY A 601 10.67 2.12 -27.49
N THR A 602 11.81 2.38 -28.14
CA THR A 602 13.14 1.94 -27.71
C THR A 602 14.13 3.08 -27.61
N VAL A 603 15.14 2.91 -26.74
CA VAL A 603 16.31 3.82 -26.62
C VAL A 603 17.59 2.98 -26.63
N PRO A 604 18.72 3.51 -27.14
CA PRO A 604 19.98 2.77 -27.21
C PRO A 604 20.63 2.59 -25.84
N VAL A 605 21.36 1.47 -25.68
CA VAL A 605 22.28 1.19 -24.59
C VAL A 605 23.71 1.24 -25.16
N GLU A 606 24.59 1.98 -24.52
CA GLU A 606 25.98 2.16 -24.92
C GLU A 606 26.83 0.91 -24.65
N ALA A 607 28.06 0.88 -25.16
CA ALA A 607 28.95 -0.26 -25.01
C ALA A 607 29.31 -0.59 -23.55
N ASP A 608 29.26 0.41 -22.66
CA ASP A 608 29.50 0.28 -21.22
C ASP A 608 28.25 -0.05 -20.39
N GLY A 609 27.15 -0.34 -21.06
CA GLY A 609 25.85 -0.64 -20.40
C GLY A 609 25.06 0.59 -19.96
N SER A 610 25.55 1.79 -20.23
CA SER A 610 24.83 3.01 -19.86
C SER A 610 23.76 3.40 -20.88
N ALA A 611 22.73 4.14 -20.42
CA ALA A 611 21.68 4.72 -21.26
C ALA A 611 21.24 6.07 -20.70
N TYR A 612 21.02 7.07 -21.58
CA TYR A 612 20.51 8.38 -21.20
C TYR A 612 19.40 8.77 -22.18
N PHE A 613 18.17 9.00 -21.64
CA PHE A 613 17.00 9.17 -22.49
C PHE A 613 15.89 9.97 -21.82
N ARG A 614 15.01 10.56 -22.64
CA ARG A 614 13.80 11.27 -22.21
C ARG A 614 12.59 10.38 -22.25
N VAL A 615 11.67 10.63 -21.32
CA VAL A 615 10.37 9.99 -21.25
C VAL A 615 9.27 11.01 -20.91
N PRO A 616 8.01 10.77 -21.28
CA PRO A 616 6.91 11.59 -20.81
C PRO A 616 6.77 11.46 -19.30
N ALA A 617 6.65 12.59 -18.61
CA ALA A 617 6.41 12.64 -17.17
C ALA A 617 4.98 12.22 -16.82
N ARG A 618 4.71 11.97 -15.54
CA ARG A 618 3.40 11.60 -15.00
C ARG A 618 2.83 10.29 -15.55
N LYS A 619 3.70 9.40 -16.06
CA LYS A 619 3.30 8.11 -16.62
C LYS A 619 3.95 6.98 -15.85
N PRO A 620 3.18 5.96 -15.41
CA PRO A 620 3.78 4.74 -14.86
C PRO A 620 4.46 3.96 -15.98
N LEU A 621 5.78 3.78 -15.85
CA LEU A 621 6.65 3.18 -16.86
C LEU A 621 7.31 1.91 -16.33
N TYR A 622 7.63 0.98 -17.22
CA TYR A 622 8.57 -0.11 -16.96
C TYR A 622 9.47 -0.35 -18.17
N PHE A 623 10.61 -1.00 -17.94
CA PHE A 623 11.66 -1.19 -18.94
C PHE A 623 11.90 -2.66 -19.22
N GLN A 624 12.34 -2.94 -20.45
CA GLN A 624 12.91 -4.24 -20.83
C GLN A 624 14.30 -4.01 -21.39
N ALA A 625 15.28 -4.77 -20.91
CA ALA A 625 16.62 -4.86 -21.50
C ALA A 625 16.54 -5.81 -22.72
N VAL A 626 16.93 -5.32 -23.91
CA VAL A 626 16.72 -6.00 -25.17
C VAL A 626 18.05 -6.24 -25.88
N ASP A 627 18.25 -7.46 -26.40
CA ASP A 627 19.43 -7.83 -27.16
C ASP A 627 19.32 -7.44 -28.66
N GLY A 628 20.41 -7.71 -29.42
CA GLY A 628 20.45 -7.41 -30.85
C GLY A 628 19.44 -8.18 -31.71
N SER A 629 18.83 -9.24 -31.19
CA SER A 629 17.74 -9.98 -31.88
C SER A 629 16.35 -9.39 -31.60
N GLY A 630 16.27 -8.37 -30.76
CA GLY A 630 15.03 -7.73 -30.36
C GLY A 630 14.28 -8.48 -29.24
N ARG A 631 14.87 -9.49 -28.58
CA ARG A 631 14.26 -10.23 -27.48
C ARG A 631 14.62 -9.60 -26.15
N ALA A 632 13.66 -9.60 -25.22
CA ALA A 632 13.92 -9.16 -23.86
C ALA A 632 14.84 -10.15 -23.13
N VAL A 633 15.95 -9.64 -22.59
CA VAL A 633 16.85 -10.37 -21.70
C VAL A 633 16.36 -10.30 -20.26
N GLN A 634 15.83 -9.11 -19.87
CA GLN A 634 15.27 -8.86 -18.56
C GLN A 634 14.10 -7.90 -18.66
N THR A 635 13.06 -8.15 -17.87
CA THR A 635 11.86 -7.31 -17.80
C THR A 635 11.64 -6.80 -16.38
N MET A 636 11.48 -5.48 -16.22
CA MET A 636 11.04 -4.87 -14.98
C MET A 636 9.59 -5.25 -14.72
N ARG A 637 9.26 -5.70 -13.50
CA ARG A 637 7.94 -6.19 -13.12
C ARG A 637 7.28 -5.36 -12.01
N SER A 638 7.75 -4.14 -11.85
CA SER A 638 7.13 -3.06 -11.10
C SER A 638 7.08 -1.83 -12.01
N VAL A 639 6.62 -0.71 -11.48
CA VAL A 639 6.56 0.53 -12.25
C VAL A 639 7.34 1.64 -11.57
N THR A 640 7.85 2.55 -12.39
CA THR A 640 8.42 3.83 -11.96
C THR A 640 7.77 4.96 -12.75
N TYR A 641 7.99 6.21 -12.34
CA TYR A 641 7.53 7.40 -13.05
C TYR A 641 8.46 8.57 -12.76
N LEU A 642 8.38 9.62 -13.54
CA LEU A 642 9.06 10.88 -13.30
C LEU A 642 8.05 12.01 -13.10
N GLN A 643 8.43 12.98 -12.27
CA GLN A 643 7.78 14.29 -12.26
C GLN A 643 8.18 15.08 -13.51
N PRO A 644 7.37 16.08 -13.95
CA PRO A 644 7.81 17.04 -14.94
C PRO A 644 9.12 17.72 -14.51
N GLY A 645 10.12 17.70 -15.37
CA GLY A 645 11.43 18.28 -15.04
C GLY A 645 12.36 17.41 -14.21
N GLU A 646 11.98 16.17 -13.87
CA GLU A 646 12.83 15.29 -13.07
C GLU A 646 13.96 14.70 -13.89
N ARG A 647 15.20 14.82 -13.39
CA ARG A 647 16.37 14.06 -13.84
C ARG A 647 16.71 13.00 -12.81
N ARG A 648 16.61 11.73 -13.18
CA ARG A 648 16.81 10.60 -12.28
C ARG A 648 17.94 9.69 -12.73
N GLY A 649 18.88 9.43 -11.83
CA GLY A 649 19.92 8.43 -12.02
C GLY A 649 19.45 7.05 -11.55
N CYS A 650 19.80 6.00 -12.34
CA CYS A 650 19.74 4.60 -11.94
C CYS A 650 21.15 4.02 -12.01
N VAL A 651 21.59 3.28 -10.99
CA VAL A 651 22.91 2.65 -10.99
C VAL A 651 22.96 1.49 -11.97
N GLY A 652 21.93 0.62 -11.91
CA GLY A 652 21.83 -0.57 -12.74
C GLY A 652 20.41 -1.13 -12.84
N CYS A 653 20.31 -2.42 -13.17
CA CYS A 653 19.08 -3.19 -13.26
C CYS A 653 18.97 -4.10 -12.05
N HIS A 654 17.92 -3.97 -11.22
CA HIS A 654 17.71 -4.75 -9.98
C HIS A 654 18.86 -4.60 -8.95
N GLU A 655 19.48 -3.46 -8.89
CA GLU A 655 20.42 -3.09 -7.85
C GLU A 655 19.71 -2.56 -6.61
N ARG A 656 20.45 -2.39 -5.54
CA ARG A 656 19.92 -1.77 -4.32
C ARG A 656 20.03 -0.26 -4.40
N PRO A 657 19.12 0.49 -3.74
CA PRO A 657 19.24 1.93 -3.61
C PRO A 657 20.57 2.40 -2.97
N SER A 658 21.19 1.53 -2.15
CA SER A 658 22.49 1.78 -1.50
C SER A 658 23.70 1.37 -2.31
N THR A 659 23.53 0.79 -3.52
CA THR A 659 24.64 0.41 -4.39
C THR A 659 25.32 1.69 -4.92
N PRO A 660 26.63 1.88 -4.70
CA PRO A 660 27.32 3.04 -5.24
C PRO A 660 27.39 2.95 -6.77
N PRO A 661 27.29 4.08 -7.48
CA PRO A 661 27.50 4.08 -8.92
C PRO A 661 28.93 3.66 -9.26
N PRO A 662 29.18 3.12 -10.46
CA PRO A 662 30.52 2.80 -10.92
C PRO A 662 31.40 4.05 -10.95
N VAL A 663 32.68 3.90 -10.56
CA VAL A 663 33.66 5.03 -10.54
C VAL A 663 34.13 5.32 -11.99
N ARG A 664 33.19 5.69 -12.85
CA ARG A 664 33.43 6.12 -14.21
C ARG A 664 32.32 7.03 -14.71
N GLN A 665 32.63 7.93 -15.62
CA GLN A 665 31.57 8.68 -16.31
C GLN A 665 30.88 7.77 -17.33
N PRO A 666 29.55 7.55 -17.22
CA PRO A 666 28.80 6.77 -18.21
C PRO A 666 28.95 7.36 -19.62
N LEU A 667 29.17 6.49 -20.63
CA LEU A 667 29.30 6.93 -22.03
C LEU A 667 28.04 7.68 -22.50
N ALA A 668 26.85 7.19 -22.11
CA ALA A 668 25.59 7.84 -22.44
C ALA A 668 25.50 9.29 -21.90
N GLY A 669 26.12 9.59 -20.75
CA GLY A 669 26.12 10.91 -20.14
C GLY A 669 27.05 11.92 -20.85
N LYS A 670 27.82 11.49 -21.89
CA LYS A 670 28.67 12.35 -22.71
C LYS A 670 27.94 12.98 -23.90
N ARG A 671 26.70 12.61 -24.13
CA ARG A 671 25.85 13.10 -25.20
C ARG A 671 24.49 13.56 -24.66
N PRO A 672 23.70 14.31 -25.44
CA PRO A 672 22.31 14.60 -25.09
C PRO A 672 21.45 13.33 -24.89
N PRO A 673 20.37 13.41 -24.10
CA PRO A 673 19.48 12.29 -23.92
C PRO A 673 18.83 11.85 -25.24
N SER A 674 18.70 10.55 -25.44
CA SER A 674 18.02 9.99 -26.61
C SER A 674 16.53 10.23 -26.53
N ALA A 675 15.90 10.54 -27.66
CA ALA A 675 14.46 10.43 -27.82
C ALA A 675 14.06 8.94 -27.95
N ILE A 676 12.84 8.62 -27.52
CA ILE A 676 12.26 7.29 -27.72
C ILE A 676 11.94 7.11 -29.21
N VAL A 677 12.43 6.03 -29.81
CA VAL A 677 12.09 5.64 -31.19
C VAL A 677 10.86 4.72 -31.12
N PRO A 678 9.71 5.12 -31.68
CA PRO A 678 8.49 4.30 -31.65
C PRO A 678 8.68 2.90 -32.27
N GLY A 679 7.88 1.94 -31.83
CA GLY A 679 7.84 0.59 -32.39
C GLY A 679 7.19 0.54 -33.79
N PRO A 680 7.11 -0.67 -34.40
CA PRO A 680 6.67 -0.83 -35.79
C PRO A 680 5.21 -0.42 -36.05
N ASP A 681 4.39 -0.30 -35.00
CA ASP A 681 2.98 0.13 -35.09
C ASP A 681 2.73 1.49 -34.40
N GLY A 682 3.80 2.25 -34.14
CA GLY A 682 3.73 3.53 -33.43
C GLY A 682 3.45 3.37 -31.95
N THR A 683 3.01 4.48 -31.31
CA THR A 683 2.73 4.55 -29.87
C THR A 683 1.22 4.53 -29.64
N GLN A 684 0.68 3.37 -29.28
CA GLN A 684 -0.76 3.15 -29.02
C GLN A 684 -0.98 1.98 -28.07
N PRO A 685 -2.16 1.88 -27.42
CA PRO A 685 -2.53 0.72 -26.60
C PRO A 685 -2.36 -0.59 -27.35
N PHE A 686 -1.80 -1.59 -26.68
CA PHE A 686 -1.46 -2.87 -27.29
C PHE A 686 -2.69 -3.55 -27.87
N SER A 687 -2.57 -4.17 -29.05
CA SER A 687 -3.69 -4.84 -29.71
C SER A 687 -3.20 -6.06 -30.50
N TYR A 688 -3.56 -7.27 -30.05
CA TYR A 688 -3.28 -8.50 -30.79
C TYR A 688 -3.90 -8.49 -32.20
N PRO A 689 -5.17 -8.06 -32.42
CA PRO A 689 -5.76 -7.97 -33.74
C PRO A 689 -5.03 -7.04 -34.72
N ARG A 690 -4.30 -6.06 -34.23
CA ARG A 690 -3.51 -5.13 -35.05
C ARG A 690 -2.05 -5.56 -35.20
N LEU A 691 -1.44 -6.03 -34.10
CA LEU A 691 -0.01 -6.31 -34.06
C LEU A 691 0.32 -7.72 -34.55
N VAL A 692 -0.49 -8.71 -34.17
CA VAL A 692 -0.17 -10.15 -34.35
C VAL A 692 -1.01 -10.78 -35.44
N GLN A 693 -2.33 -10.63 -35.44
CA GLN A 693 -3.21 -11.28 -36.37
C GLN A 693 -2.86 -11.02 -37.86
N PRO A 694 -2.52 -9.77 -38.27
CA PRO A 694 -2.10 -9.53 -39.65
C PRO A 694 -0.80 -10.24 -40.05
N VAL A 695 0.08 -10.53 -39.10
CA VAL A 695 1.28 -11.34 -39.35
C VAL A 695 0.90 -12.79 -39.60
N LEU A 696 -0.02 -13.33 -38.77
CA LEU A 696 -0.53 -14.69 -38.91
C LEU A 696 -1.26 -14.86 -40.26
N ASP A 697 -2.12 -13.91 -40.62
CA ASP A 697 -2.90 -13.94 -41.87
C ASP A 697 -2.00 -13.96 -43.11
N ARG A 698 -0.92 -13.18 -43.11
CA ARG A 698 0.02 -13.11 -44.23
C ARG A 698 0.92 -14.35 -44.36
N HIS A 699 1.35 -14.93 -43.23
CA HIS A 699 2.45 -15.90 -43.27
C HIS A 699 2.08 -17.29 -42.77
N CYS A 700 1.06 -17.42 -41.89
CA CYS A 700 0.76 -18.68 -41.18
C CYS A 700 -0.55 -19.33 -41.60
N VAL A 701 -1.63 -18.55 -41.88
CA VAL A 701 -2.97 -19.03 -42.13
C VAL A 701 -3.02 -19.90 -43.39
N ARG A 702 -2.16 -19.65 -44.40
CA ARG A 702 -2.08 -20.48 -45.62
C ARG A 702 -1.89 -21.98 -45.33
N CYS A 703 -1.21 -22.33 -44.20
CA CYS A 703 -1.02 -23.72 -43.78
C CYS A 703 -1.83 -24.06 -42.52
N HIS A 704 -2.31 -23.04 -41.78
CA HIS A 704 -3.02 -23.17 -40.50
C HIS A 704 -4.46 -22.61 -40.57
N ASP A 705 -5.16 -22.91 -41.67
CA ASP A 705 -6.55 -22.48 -41.90
C ASP A 705 -7.63 -23.49 -41.44
N GLY A 706 -7.20 -24.68 -40.97
CA GLY A 706 -8.11 -25.74 -40.53
C GLY A 706 -8.78 -26.52 -41.68
N LYS A 707 -8.43 -26.26 -42.96
CA LYS A 707 -9.04 -26.91 -44.13
C LYS A 707 -8.24 -28.10 -44.67
N GLY A 708 -7.24 -28.57 -43.93
CA GLY A 708 -6.52 -29.82 -44.24
C GLY A 708 -5.38 -29.69 -45.26
N GLY A 709 -4.96 -28.46 -45.59
CA GLY A 709 -3.81 -28.18 -46.45
C GLY A 709 -2.43 -28.47 -45.86
N SER A 710 -2.36 -28.67 -44.54
CA SER A 710 -1.15 -29.08 -43.84
C SER A 710 -1.41 -30.27 -42.90
N LYS A 711 -0.33 -30.94 -42.45
CA LYS A 711 -0.40 -32.01 -41.43
C LYS A 711 -0.76 -31.46 -40.01
N SER A 712 -0.82 -30.15 -39.87
CA SER A 712 -1.07 -29.50 -38.58
C SER A 712 -2.56 -29.28 -38.35
N THR A 713 -3.05 -29.64 -37.18
CA THR A 713 -4.43 -29.38 -36.74
C THR A 713 -4.56 -27.97 -36.09
N LEU A 714 -3.48 -27.21 -36.00
CA LEU A 714 -3.48 -25.86 -35.44
C LEU A 714 -4.15 -24.87 -36.41
N VAL A 715 -5.19 -24.17 -35.92
CA VAL A 715 -5.93 -23.15 -36.70
C VAL A 715 -5.55 -21.76 -36.17
N LEU A 716 -5.09 -20.89 -37.09
CA LEU A 716 -4.62 -19.55 -36.75
C LEU A 716 -5.45 -18.42 -37.38
N THR A 717 -6.65 -18.71 -37.77
CA THR A 717 -7.60 -17.73 -38.34
C THR A 717 -8.10 -16.77 -37.22
N GLY A 718 -8.37 -15.53 -37.64
CA GLY A 718 -8.82 -14.46 -36.72
C GLY A 718 -10.29 -14.51 -36.33
N GLU A 719 -11.00 -15.64 -36.53
CA GLU A 719 -12.40 -15.78 -36.18
C GLU A 719 -12.64 -15.59 -34.68
N ARG A 720 -13.71 -14.89 -34.33
CA ARG A 720 -14.07 -14.59 -32.98
C ARG A 720 -14.50 -15.84 -32.20
N ARG A 721 -13.90 -16.04 -30.98
CA ARG A 721 -14.30 -17.08 -30.02
C ARG A 721 -14.46 -16.46 -28.64
N GLY A 722 -15.66 -16.10 -28.26
CA GLY A 722 -15.91 -15.44 -26.96
C GLY A 722 -15.22 -14.08 -26.84
N ALA A 723 -14.39 -13.90 -25.82
CA ALA A 723 -13.67 -12.66 -25.58
C ALA A 723 -12.50 -12.43 -26.56
N PHE A 724 -11.96 -13.48 -27.18
CA PHE A 724 -10.74 -13.43 -28.01
C PHE A 724 -10.98 -13.98 -29.41
N THR A 725 -9.90 -14.25 -30.14
CA THR A 725 -9.97 -14.93 -31.45
C THR A 725 -9.53 -16.40 -31.32
N GLY A 726 -9.93 -17.24 -32.31
CA GLY A 726 -9.51 -18.63 -32.38
C GLY A 726 -7.99 -18.80 -32.44
N SER A 727 -7.32 -17.97 -33.22
CA SER A 727 -5.84 -17.93 -33.28
C SER A 727 -5.20 -17.70 -31.95
N TYR A 728 -5.69 -16.71 -31.16
CA TYR A 728 -5.18 -16.39 -29.85
C TYR A 728 -5.34 -17.56 -28.87
N GLU A 729 -6.54 -18.15 -28.80
CA GLU A 729 -6.77 -19.29 -27.91
C GLU A 729 -5.92 -20.52 -28.30
N ASN A 730 -5.77 -20.76 -29.60
CA ASN A 730 -4.99 -21.88 -30.09
C ASN A 730 -3.48 -21.70 -29.93
N LEU A 731 -2.99 -20.46 -29.87
CA LEU A 731 -1.57 -20.15 -29.57
C LEU A 731 -1.20 -20.29 -28.08
N ARG A 732 -2.17 -20.38 -27.17
CA ARG A 732 -1.93 -20.45 -25.72
C ARG A 732 -0.89 -21.51 -25.30
N PRO A 733 -0.85 -22.74 -25.80
CA PRO A 733 0.16 -23.74 -25.47
C PRO A 733 1.58 -23.37 -25.89
N PHE A 734 1.70 -22.49 -26.89
CA PHE A 734 2.98 -22.08 -27.50
C PHE A 734 3.54 -20.79 -26.92
N VAL A 735 2.90 -20.21 -25.88
CA VAL A 735 3.28 -18.97 -25.24
C VAL A 735 3.66 -19.20 -23.78
N ARG A 736 4.65 -18.47 -23.28
CA ARG A 736 4.98 -18.37 -21.86
C ARG A 736 4.69 -16.96 -21.39
N TRP A 737 3.91 -16.86 -20.32
CA TRP A 737 3.54 -15.58 -19.72
C TRP A 737 3.75 -15.59 -18.22
N TYR A 738 3.85 -14.40 -17.63
CA TYR A 738 3.94 -14.20 -16.19
C TYR A 738 2.54 -14.11 -15.59
N GLU A 739 2.32 -14.89 -14.52
CA GLU A 739 1.07 -14.85 -13.76
C GLU A 739 1.31 -15.36 -12.35
N TRP A 740 0.68 -14.72 -11.37
CA TRP A 740 0.62 -15.25 -10.02
C TRP A 740 -0.34 -16.45 -9.94
N GLY A 741 -0.16 -17.29 -8.91
CA GLY A 741 -1.04 -18.46 -8.70
C GLY A 741 -0.63 -19.73 -9.43
N GLY A 742 0.57 -19.81 -10.01
CA GLY A 742 1.20 -21.05 -10.44
C GLY A 742 0.77 -21.60 -11.80
N LYS A 743 0.11 -20.80 -12.64
CA LYS A 743 -0.32 -21.23 -13.99
C LYS A 743 0.74 -21.02 -15.07
N SER A 744 1.73 -20.18 -14.83
CA SER A 744 2.88 -19.96 -15.70
C SER A 744 4.12 -19.64 -14.84
N ILE A 745 4.77 -18.51 -15.04
CA ILE A 745 5.96 -18.12 -14.29
C ILE A 745 5.56 -17.17 -13.17
N ALA A 746 5.58 -17.63 -11.92
CA ALA A 746 5.34 -16.80 -10.74
C ALA A 746 6.58 -16.82 -9.84
N GLN A 747 7.40 -15.78 -9.91
CA GLN A 747 8.61 -15.65 -9.10
C GLN A 747 8.77 -14.21 -8.59
N ALA A 748 9.19 -14.06 -7.36
CA ALA A 748 9.49 -12.75 -6.78
C ALA A 748 10.58 -12.03 -7.57
N VAL A 749 11.63 -12.76 -7.95
CA VAL A 749 12.73 -12.29 -8.80
C VAL A 749 12.85 -13.21 -10.00
N THR A 750 12.64 -12.68 -11.21
CA THR A 750 12.76 -13.46 -12.44
C THR A 750 14.22 -13.51 -12.87
N PRO A 751 14.82 -14.70 -13.11
CA PRO A 751 16.12 -14.80 -13.74
C PRO A 751 16.13 -14.22 -15.15
N PRO A 752 17.24 -13.63 -15.62
CA PRO A 752 17.36 -13.18 -16.99
C PRO A 752 17.13 -14.30 -18.01
N GLY A 753 16.49 -13.97 -19.14
CA GLY A 753 16.15 -14.94 -20.17
C GLY A 753 14.95 -15.84 -19.88
N ARG A 754 14.22 -15.58 -18.77
CA ARG A 754 13.00 -16.34 -18.42
C ARG A 754 11.75 -15.61 -18.92
N GLY A 755 10.79 -16.39 -19.40
CA GLY A 755 9.51 -15.90 -19.93
C GLY A 755 9.61 -15.25 -21.31
N GLY A 756 8.51 -14.66 -21.77
CA GLY A 756 8.43 -13.93 -23.03
C GLY A 756 8.85 -14.72 -24.25
N ALA A 757 9.49 -14.05 -25.20
CA ALA A 757 9.92 -14.65 -26.44
C ALA A 757 10.98 -15.76 -26.27
N ASP A 758 11.83 -15.69 -25.25
CA ASP A 758 12.90 -16.67 -25.05
C ASP A 758 12.42 -18.07 -24.69
N GLU A 759 11.40 -18.16 -23.82
CA GLU A 759 10.89 -19.45 -23.37
C GLU A 759 9.67 -19.91 -24.14
N SER A 760 9.03 -19.05 -24.93
CA SER A 760 7.84 -19.40 -25.69
C SER A 760 8.17 -20.42 -26.77
N PRO A 761 7.48 -21.59 -26.79
CA PRO A 761 7.66 -22.57 -27.86
C PRO A 761 7.47 -21.99 -29.25
N LEU A 762 6.59 -20.99 -29.40
CA LEU A 762 6.38 -20.30 -30.67
C LEU A 762 7.69 -19.72 -31.21
N SER A 763 8.53 -19.10 -30.40
CA SER A 763 9.81 -18.57 -30.87
C SER A 763 10.74 -19.67 -31.39
N ARG A 764 10.75 -20.84 -30.74
CA ARG A 764 11.58 -21.99 -31.17
C ARG A 764 11.09 -22.55 -32.50
N ILE A 765 9.79 -22.67 -32.65
CA ILE A 765 9.15 -23.10 -33.92
C ILE A 765 9.51 -22.12 -35.02
N LEU A 766 9.45 -20.82 -34.81
CA LEU A 766 9.84 -19.80 -35.79
C LEU A 766 11.35 -19.77 -36.07
N ASP A 767 12.18 -20.31 -35.19
CA ASP A 767 13.62 -20.46 -35.37
C ASP A 767 14.02 -21.80 -35.97
N ASP A 768 13.12 -22.77 -36.01
CA ASP A 768 13.33 -24.08 -36.60
C ASP A 768 13.63 -23.99 -38.12
N ALA A 769 14.49 -24.89 -38.60
CA ALA A 769 14.98 -24.85 -39.97
C ALA A 769 13.87 -25.06 -41.00
N ASP A 770 12.93 -25.98 -40.69
CA ASP A 770 11.83 -26.30 -41.61
C ASP A 770 10.84 -25.13 -41.70
N HIS A 771 10.48 -24.53 -40.58
CA HIS A 771 9.62 -23.35 -40.60
C HIS A 771 10.30 -22.14 -41.26
N LYS A 772 11.61 -21.95 -41.07
CA LYS A 772 12.35 -20.87 -41.73
C LYS A 772 12.42 -21.06 -43.25
N ALA A 773 12.52 -22.27 -43.71
CA ALA A 773 12.50 -22.58 -45.15
C ALA A 773 11.15 -22.24 -45.79
N GLU A 774 10.04 -22.56 -45.07
CA GLU A 774 8.67 -22.33 -45.51
C GLU A 774 8.17 -20.89 -45.31
N ILE A 775 8.66 -20.23 -44.25
CA ILE A 775 8.17 -18.90 -43.83
C ILE A 775 9.33 -17.94 -43.68
N GLN A 776 9.58 -17.15 -44.71
CA GLN A 776 10.56 -16.05 -44.62
C GLN A 776 9.91 -14.82 -43.99
N LEU A 777 9.88 -14.75 -42.63
CA LEU A 777 9.32 -13.62 -41.91
C LEU A 777 10.20 -12.37 -42.11
N PRO A 778 9.63 -11.27 -42.64
CA PRO A 778 10.32 -9.98 -42.61
C PRO A 778 10.69 -9.56 -41.18
N ALA A 779 11.80 -8.86 -41.02
CA ALA A 779 12.30 -8.44 -39.69
C ALA A 779 11.24 -7.69 -38.86
N GLY A 780 10.44 -6.83 -39.51
CA GLY A 780 9.35 -6.09 -38.84
C GLY A 780 8.22 -7.00 -38.34
N ASP A 781 7.84 -8.03 -39.11
CA ASP A 781 6.79 -8.97 -38.69
C ASP A 781 7.29 -9.91 -37.58
N ARG A 782 8.55 -10.35 -37.68
CA ARG A 782 9.20 -11.07 -36.60
C ARG A 782 9.25 -10.25 -35.29
N LEU A 783 9.60 -8.96 -35.37
CA LEU A 783 9.62 -8.06 -34.22
C LEU A 783 8.24 -7.91 -33.59
N ARG A 784 7.16 -7.87 -34.39
CA ARG A 784 5.78 -7.80 -33.86
C ARG A 784 5.43 -8.99 -32.98
N LEU A 785 5.80 -10.21 -33.43
CA LEU A 785 5.59 -11.44 -32.65
C LEU A 785 6.42 -11.42 -31.35
N ILE A 786 7.69 -11.01 -31.42
CA ILE A 786 8.57 -10.88 -30.26
C ILE A 786 8.01 -9.85 -29.26
N LEU A 787 7.57 -8.68 -29.75
CA LEU A 787 6.95 -7.64 -28.90
C LEU A 787 5.70 -8.15 -28.17
N TRP A 788 4.88 -8.93 -28.84
CA TRP A 788 3.70 -9.55 -28.24
C TRP A 788 4.08 -10.54 -27.14
N LEU A 789 5.02 -11.45 -27.41
CA LEU A 789 5.48 -12.46 -26.44
C LEU A 789 6.15 -11.80 -25.22
N ASP A 790 7.07 -10.85 -25.46
CA ASP A 790 7.77 -10.11 -24.39
C ASP A 790 6.83 -9.16 -23.62
N GLY A 791 5.76 -8.70 -24.28
CA GLY A 791 4.70 -7.90 -23.67
C GLY A 791 3.74 -8.68 -22.79
N ASN A 792 4.03 -9.93 -22.45
CA ASN A 792 3.18 -10.85 -21.67
C ASN A 792 1.94 -11.34 -22.45
N ALA A 793 2.02 -11.39 -23.75
CA ALA A 793 1.00 -11.87 -24.67
C ALA A 793 -0.42 -11.30 -24.45
N PRO A 794 -0.60 -9.98 -24.34
CA PRO A 794 -1.92 -9.38 -24.17
C PRO A 794 -2.72 -9.49 -25.46
N PHE A 795 -4.06 -9.55 -25.34
CA PHE A 795 -4.96 -9.43 -26.49
C PHE A 795 -5.45 -7.99 -26.66
N TYR A 796 -5.85 -7.34 -25.54
CA TYR A 796 -6.31 -5.98 -25.49
C TYR A 796 -5.34 -5.06 -24.74
N GLY A 797 -5.30 -3.80 -25.13
CA GLY A 797 -4.58 -2.72 -24.44
C GLY A 797 -5.50 -1.75 -23.71
N THR A 798 -6.76 -2.09 -23.48
CA THR A 798 -7.75 -1.24 -22.83
C THR A 798 -8.73 -2.05 -21.99
N TYR A 799 -9.25 -1.43 -20.92
CA TYR A 799 -10.33 -1.98 -20.10
C TYR A 799 -11.73 -1.55 -20.58
N SER A 800 -11.82 -0.66 -21.55
CA SER A 800 -13.09 -0.14 -22.07
C SER A 800 -13.72 -1.14 -23.06
N PRO A 801 -14.91 -1.73 -22.79
CA PRO A 801 -15.54 -2.68 -23.72
C PRO A 801 -15.79 -2.12 -25.14
N PRO A 802 -16.22 -0.85 -25.31
CA PRO A 802 -16.32 -0.26 -26.65
C PRO A 802 -14.99 -0.20 -27.40
N GLU A 803 -13.89 0.16 -26.70
CA GLU A 803 -12.55 0.20 -27.27
C GLU A 803 -12.01 -1.20 -27.58
N GLN A 804 -12.30 -2.20 -26.72
CA GLN A 804 -11.99 -3.60 -27.01
C GLN A 804 -12.70 -4.10 -28.27
N ALA A 805 -13.96 -3.72 -28.46
CA ALA A 805 -14.69 -4.03 -29.70
C ALA A 805 -14.06 -3.35 -30.92
N ALA A 806 -13.60 -2.11 -30.80
CA ALA A 806 -12.87 -1.40 -31.86
C ALA A 806 -11.53 -2.09 -32.18
N GLN A 807 -10.76 -2.49 -31.16
CA GLN A 807 -9.53 -3.28 -31.36
C GLN A 807 -9.77 -4.59 -32.05
N CYS A 808 -10.90 -5.28 -31.78
CA CYS A 808 -11.28 -6.51 -32.50
C CYS A 808 -11.55 -6.30 -33.98
N ARG A 809 -12.00 -5.11 -34.40
CA ARG A 809 -12.13 -4.71 -35.79
C ARG A 809 -10.81 -4.25 -36.43
N GLY A 810 -9.70 -4.30 -35.68
CA GLY A 810 -8.40 -3.83 -36.15
C GLY A 810 -8.22 -2.31 -36.05
N GLU A 811 -9.12 -1.60 -35.37
CA GLU A 811 -9.05 -0.14 -35.19
C GLU A 811 -8.02 0.25 -34.13
N ALA A 812 -7.37 1.39 -34.31
CA ALA A 812 -6.55 2.02 -33.29
C ALA A 812 -7.45 2.68 -32.24
N VAL A 813 -7.08 2.57 -30.95
CA VAL A 813 -7.78 3.24 -29.86
C VAL A 813 -6.82 4.19 -29.14
N PRO A 814 -7.27 5.35 -28.67
CA PRO A 814 -6.41 6.25 -27.91
C PRO A 814 -6.07 5.67 -26.53
N PRO A 815 -4.96 6.06 -25.92
CA PRO A 815 -4.69 5.71 -24.53
C PRO A 815 -5.76 6.32 -23.62
N PRO A 816 -6.21 5.59 -22.58
CA PRO A 816 -7.20 6.09 -21.65
C PRO A 816 -6.67 7.34 -20.92
N ARG A 817 -7.54 8.33 -20.74
CA ARG A 817 -7.25 9.55 -20.00
C ARG A 817 -7.79 9.42 -18.57
N ILE A 818 -6.96 9.74 -17.60
CA ILE A 818 -7.31 10.03 -16.21
C ILE A 818 -6.97 11.48 -15.94
N GLN A 819 -7.63 12.09 -14.99
CA GLN A 819 -7.50 13.52 -14.68
C GLN A 819 -6.06 13.88 -14.27
#